data_aa2bf01b6b7abca8592c6a8889090e1a
#
_entry.id   aa2bf01b6b7abca8592c6a8889090e1a
#
_cell.length_a   1.000
_cell.length_b   1.000
_cell.length_c   1.000
_cell.angle_alpha   90.00
_cell.angle_beta   90.00
_cell.angle_gamma   90.00
#
_symmetry.space_group_name_H-M   'P 1'
#
loop_
_entity.id
_entity.type
_entity.pdbx_description
1 polymer ?
#
loop_
_entity_poly.entity_id
_entity_poly.type
_entity_poly.pdbx_seq_one_letter_code
_entity_poly.pdbx_strand_id
1 'polypeptide(L)'
;MKNRLISSLFLFLLLAFILHPALHSAEQNLNDVILRIQNSITQKDVTAYLENFSDEIKAVEELNFNDKFDLFGMERAALFKTGETVLSENEAEVYIHALFQNSYSVIIETWHLSLLKLDDLWQVQEKNIVGNITSLYMVQIPSNRAERVESVEIEHEDIKLSFKNALLFYDNIPELETALVIIGKGDVHFSPSDSIEKHLLKLSYKKDFLKDELTYAYLRFSDQFFRNNIKIVKNSDDIDYQPTQKETSEAHSIFSRHYPRSFTVENSLNKELLSTLPQSDEAVIGFKGKKLGIFTYIYSPFTNEEINLYRWKDKKIINIYSPDSKEGEKRLFLSFARMFEVKNYQIDVSFEPEKSFLSGKAKIEVEPKVDSLDRLKFKLNPKLHILRITDEEGRALFYSQDRLRETLYVYFIRPSTKNKTCSIEIYYRGKLVPPELVADVIAGPQVYSWKGRFGVYIKFLPPDYETYLFSRSAIWYPAPSENDYFRARLKVTVPFPFQCISNGELIEETLLRDTEEVEDRADAKSAAFVFETKHPVKYLSFIVGKFTNAGEDTESLPIRHFYSSGIDFMRRGILQEAKNIVRFYEERFGPYPYGKLSVVRRLWITTGGHSPASFIILNELFQVQDGTVLVPGRSPVDLSRWKEYFIAHEIAHQWWGQAVTWKTYHDHWLSEGLAQFGAVQYLRQKHGDEVLETIFGKFSRWTEKKSKWGPIILGGRLTLQDPLAYQAIIYNKTTLALNMLMDLLGEESFYQVLKEFFRRHKYSAASTQDFIQTIEEISGKNLDVFFQGWFGSYSLPEVNVSHSVKKANGGYTLSLKIDQREAFIFPLWIEWIENGEKVKKMVIVDEVNEEFEIKLEGKPTKIKINPNSAVPGKFH
;
A
#
# COMPACT_ATOMS: atom_id res chain seq x y z
N MET A 1 -33.26 49.01 -26.63
CA MET A 1 -32.97 47.75 -25.97
C MET A 1 -31.85 47.80 -24.94
N LYS A 2 -30.84 48.67 -25.00
CA LYS A 2 -29.75 48.81 -24.05
C LYS A 2 -30.10 49.24 -22.62
N ASN A 3 -31.20 49.96 -22.41
CA ASN A 3 -31.56 50.49 -21.08
C ASN A 3 -32.38 49.48 -20.21
N ARG A 4 -32.87 48.37 -20.77
CA ARG A 4 -33.58 47.35 -19.98
C ARG A 4 -32.62 46.27 -19.41
N LEU A 5 -31.48 46.01 -20.06
CA LEU A 5 -30.46 45.10 -19.58
C LEU A 5 -29.69 45.67 -18.35
N ILE A 6 -29.44 46.98 -18.36
CA ILE A 6 -28.73 47.64 -17.23
C ILE A 6 -29.58 47.65 -15.97
N SER A 7 -30.91 47.83 -16.11
CA SER A 7 -31.85 47.80 -14.97
C SER A 7 -31.98 46.40 -14.34
N SER A 8 -31.94 45.32 -15.16
CA SER A 8 -31.99 43.93 -14.67
C SER A 8 -30.69 43.50 -13.96
N LEU A 9 -29.53 43.95 -14.49
CA LEU A 9 -28.25 43.67 -13.86
C LEU A 9 -28.07 44.41 -12.53
N PHE A 10 -28.61 45.67 -12.44
CA PHE A 10 -28.59 46.44 -11.20
C PHE A 10 -29.54 45.85 -10.15
N LEU A 11 -30.68 45.29 -10.56
CA LEU A 11 -31.63 44.63 -9.65
C LEU A 11 -31.05 43.27 -9.14
N PHE A 12 -30.32 42.53 -9.99
CA PHE A 12 -29.66 41.29 -9.59
C PHE A 12 -28.43 41.53 -8.67
N LEU A 13 -27.66 42.58 -8.92
CA LEU A 13 -26.61 43.04 -8.04
C LEU A 13 -27.14 43.61 -6.72
N LEU A 14 -28.29 44.32 -6.73
CA LEU A 14 -28.90 44.81 -5.50
C LEU A 14 -29.53 43.69 -4.67
N LEU A 15 -30.09 42.63 -5.28
CA LEU A 15 -30.58 41.43 -4.62
C LEU A 15 -29.40 40.59 -4.06
N ALA A 16 -28.30 40.50 -4.79
CA ALA A 16 -27.08 39.81 -4.29
C ALA A 16 -26.43 40.57 -3.11
N PHE A 17 -26.51 41.93 -3.12
CA PHE A 17 -25.98 42.74 -2.02
C PHE A 17 -26.90 42.75 -0.77
N ILE A 18 -28.20 42.51 -0.94
CA ILE A 18 -29.16 42.41 0.17
C ILE A 18 -29.18 41.01 0.75
N LEU A 19 -28.98 39.96 -0.04
CA LEU A 19 -28.90 38.57 0.44
C LEU A 19 -27.54 38.20 1.10
N HIS A 20 -26.45 38.83 0.69
CA HIS A 20 -25.14 38.55 1.26
C HIS A 20 -24.98 39.00 2.74
N PRO A 21 -25.42 40.19 3.16
CA PRO A 21 -25.36 40.55 4.59
C PRO A 21 -26.41 39.80 5.43
N ALA A 22 -27.55 39.40 4.89
CA ALA A 22 -28.56 38.63 5.66
C ALA A 22 -28.07 37.17 5.91
N LEU A 23 -27.46 36.52 4.93
CA LEU A 23 -26.82 35.21 5.10
C LEU A 23 -25.61 35.27 6.06
N HIS A 24 -24.81 36.33 5.97
CA HIS A 24 -23.66 36.52 6.90
C HIS A 24 -24.11 36.85 8.34
N SER A 25 -25.21 37.57 8.51
CA SER A 25 -25.79 37.86 9.82
C SER A 25 -26.49 36.64 10.42
N ALA A 26 -27.15 35.83 9.60
CA ALA A 26 -27.76 34.56 10.04
C ALA A 26 -26.68 33.54 10.47
N GLU A 27 -25.58 33.45 9.73
CA GLU A 27 -24.43 32.57 10.06
C GLU A 27 -23.75 33.00 11.38
N GLN A 28 -23.56 34.31 11.62
CA GLN A 28 -23.04 34.80 12.90
C GLN A 28 -23.99 34.44 14.06
N ASN A 29 -25.29 34.56 13.90
CA ASN A 29 -26.27 34.26 14.95
C ASN A 29 -26.40 32.76 15.25
N LEU A 30 -26.26 31.87 14.29
CA LEU A 30 -26.26 30.42 14.53
C LEU A 30 -25.00 29.95 15.30
N ASN A 31 -23.84 30.55 15.05
CA ASN A 31 -22.65 30.26 15.85
C ASN A 31 -22.81 30.75 17.29
N ASP A 32 -23.56 31.80 17.56
CA ASP A 32 -23.80 32.37 18.90
C ASP A 32 -24.59 31.42 19.80
N VAL A 33 -25.62 30.70 19.29
CA VAL A 33 -26.33 29.70 20.10
C VAL A 33 -25.43 28.51 20.45
N ILE A 34 -24.63 28.04 19.51
CA ILE A 34 -23.65 26.96 19.76
C ILE A 34 -22.65 27.40 20.84
N LEU A 35 -22.16 28.63 20.76
CA LEU A 35 -21.21 29.19 21.72
C LEU A 35 -21.86 29.34 23.11
N ARG A 36 -23.13 29.80 23.21
CA ARG A 36 -23.86 29.86 24.48
C ARG A 36 -24.02 28.48 25.12
N ILE A 37 -24.42 27.47 24.33
CA ILE A 37 -24.50 26.09 24.77
C ILE A 37 -23.15 25.59 25.27
N GLN A 38 -22.06 25.81 24.52
CA GLN A 38 -20.72 25.40 24.93
C GLN A 38 -20.26 26.09 26.24
N ASN A 39 -20.51 27.41 26.36
CA ASN A 39 -20.12 28.17 27.52
C ASN A 39 -20.86 27.70 28.80
N SER A 40 -22.17 27.45 28.68
CA SER A 40 -22.98 26.94 29.82
C SER A 40 -22.52 25.54 30.27
N ILE A 41 -22.19 24.67 29.31
CA ILE A 41 -21.59 23.36 29.63
C ILE A 41 -20.22 23.56 30.33
N THR A 42 -19.36 24.43 29.78
CA THR A 42 -18.03 24.69 30.36
C THR A 42 -18.11 25.26 31.77
N GLN A 43 -19.10 26.11 32.04
CA GLN A 43 -19.33 26.74 33.35
C GLN A 43 -20.13 25.86 34.33
N LYS A 44 -20.61 24.70 33.88
CA LYS A 44 -21.49 23.78 34.60
C LYS A 44 -22.80 24.46 35.06
N ASP A 45 -23.30 25.40 34.24
CA ASP A 45 -24.51 26.15 34.48
C ASP A 45 -25.70 25.54 33.73
N VAL A 46 -26.45 24.68 34.43
CA VAL A 46 -27.63 24.02 33.87
C VAL A 46 -28.72 25.01 33.49
N THR A 47 -28.87 26.08 34.23
CA THR A 47 -29.90 27.10 33.97
C THR A 47 -29.61 27.82 32.66
N ALA A 48 -28.39 28.34 32.48
CA ALA A 48 -27.94 28.96 31.23
C ALA A 48 -27.93 27.97 30.06
N TYR A 49 -27.68 26.68 30.30
CA TYR A 49 -27.79 25.64 29.30
C TYR A 49 -29.23 25.51 28.79
N LEU A 50 -30.21 25.39 29.71
CA LEU A 50 -31.61 25.16 29.38
C LEU A 50 -32.29 26.37 28.71
N GLU A 51 -31.79 27.59 28.90
CA GLU A 51 -32.27 28.78 28.20
C GLU A 51 -32.14 28.68 26.67
N ASN A 52 -31.25 27.85 26.16
CA ASN A 52 -31.05 27.65 24.72
C ASN A 52 -32.04 26.67 24.08
N PHE A 53 -32.88 25.99 24.86
CA PHE A 53 -33.80 24.94 24.45
C PHE A 53 -35.27 25.33 24.65
N SER A 54 -36.14 24.80 23.78
CA SER A 54 -37.60 24.97 23.97
C SER A 54 -38.10 24.28 25.22
N ASP A 55 -39.20 24.76 25.78
CA ASP A 55 -39.77 24.20 27.01
C ASP A 55 -40.13 22.71 26.90
N GLU A 56 -40.41 22.24 25.68
CA GLU A 56 -40.81 20.87 25.39
C GLU A 56 -39.65 19.86 25.63
N ILE A 57 -38.40 20.27 25.44
CA ILE A 57 -37.24 19.37 25.56
C ILE A 57 -36.36 19.65 26.79
N LYS A 58 -36.63 20.74 27.55
CA LYS A 58 -35.80 21.13 28.71
C LYS A 58 -35.64 20.01 29.73
N ALA A 59 -36.70 19.27 30.04
CA ALA A 59 -36.62 18.20 31.03
C ALA A 59 -35.69 17.05 30.63
N VAL A 60 -35.67 16.72 29.35
CA VAL A 60 -34.77 15.70 28.79
C VAL A 60 -33.34 16.22 28.75
N GLU A 61 -33.16 17.49 28.34
CA GLU A 61 -31.83 18.10 28.28
C GLU A 61 -31.20 18.33 29.65
N GLU A 62 -31.99 18.58 30.68
CA GLU A 62 -31.51 18.64 32.06
C GLU A 62 -30.95 17.31 32.53
N LEU A 63 -31.64 16.21 32.25
CA LEU A 63 -31.13 14.87 32.53
C LEU A 63 -29.84 14.59 31.73
N ASN A 64 -29.83 14.86 30.46
CA ASN A 64 -28.65 14.68 29.60
C ASN A 64 -27.45 15.51 30.08
N PHE A 65 -27.70 16.73 30.55
CA PHE A 65 -26.67 17.61 31.09
C PHE A 65 -26.07 17.02 32.40
N ASN A 66 -26.94 16.65 33.34
CA ASN A 66 -26.50 16.09 34.64
C ASN A 66 -25.75 14.76 34.43
N ASP A 67 -26.24 13.88 33.60
CA ASP A 67 -25.56 12.60 33.27
C ASP A 67 -24.13 12.77 32.79
N LYS A 68 -23.83 13.84 32.02
CA LYS A 68 -22.47 14.12 31.60
C LYS A 68 -21.53 14.46 32.78
N PHE A 69 -22.02 15.10 33.82
CA PHE A 69 -21.21 15.40 34.98
C PHE A 69 -21.23 14.28 36.02
N ASP A 70 -22.37 13.71 36.30
CA ASP A 70 -22.55 12.76 37.41
C ASP A 70 -22.10 11.34 37.04
N LEU A 71 -22.43 10.86 35.81
CA LEU A 71 -22.10 9.50 35.38
C LEU A 71 -20.80 9.44 34.61
N PHE A 72 -20.59 10.38 33.67
CA PHE A 72 -19.36 10.34 32.86
C PHE A 72 -18.18 11.07 33.50
N GLY A 73 -18.44 11.96 34.49
CA GLY A 73 -17.40 12.75 35.15
C GLY A 73 -16.73 13.76 34.23
N MET A 74 -17.50 14.46 33.42
CA MET A 74 -16.99 15.36 32.40
C MET A 74 -16.17 16.50 33.01
N GLU A 75 -14.96 16.70 32.49
CA GLU A 75 -14.05 17.79 32.84
C GLU A 75 -13.97 18.87 31.76
N ARG A 76 -14.15 18.47 30.48
CA ARG A 76 -14.07 19.38 29.33
C ARG A 76 -15.11 19.03 28.29
N ALA A 77 -15.67 20.05 27.64
CA ALA A 77 -16.51 19.92 26.46
C ALA A 77 -16.08 20.87 25.37
N ALA A 78 -16.28 20.45 24.11
CA ALA A 78 -16.08 21.30 22.93
C ALA A 78 -17.12 20.95 21.89
N LEU A 79 -17.78 21.96 21.30
CA LEU A 79 -18.78 21.82 20.28
C LEU A 79 -18.22 22.32 18.93
N PHE A 80 -18.37 21.52 17.89
CA PHE A 80 -17.85 21.83 16.56
C PHE A 80 -18.99 21.72 15.55
N LYS A 81 -19.38 22.87 14.97
CA LYS A 81 -20.35 22.87 13.87
C LYS A 81 -19.78 22.16 12.66
N THR A 82 -20.48 21.17 12.14
CA THR A 82 -20.05 20.34 11.02
C THR A 82 -20.92 20.52 9.78
N GLY A 83 -22.09 21.09 9.93
CA GLY A 83 -22.99 21.42 8.82
C GLY A 83 -24.14 22.31 9.30
N GLU A 84 -24.73 23.05 8.35
CA GLU A 84 -25.94 23.82 8.57
C GLU A 84 -26.76 23.88 7.28
N THR A 85 -28.07 23.95 7.45
CA THR A 85 -29.04 24.21 6.39
C THR A 85 -30.04 25.25 6.90
N VAL A 86 -30.05 26.43 6.30
CA VAL A 86 -31.04 27.46 6.60
C VAL A 86 -32.29 27.17 5.74
N LEU A 87 -33.39 26.82 6.41
CA LEU A 87 -34.64 26.42 5.77
C LEU A 87 -35.49 27.65 5.45
N SER A 88 -35.49 28.66 6.35
CA SER A 88 -36.16 29.95 6.20
C SER A 88 -35.42 31.03 7.01
N GLU A 89 -35.93 32.27 7.04
CA GLU A 89 -35.36 33.34 7.89
C GLU A 89 -35.41 33.00 9.37
N ASN A 90 -36.34 32.12 9.79
CA ASN A 90 -36.55 31.75 11.17
C ASN A 90 -36.35 30.26 11.47
N GLU A 91 -35.95 29.44 10.52
CA GLU A 91 -35.75 28.00 10.74
C GLU A 91 -34.41 27.55 10.16
N ALA A 92 -33.68 26.76 10.94
CA ALA A 92 -32.42 26.18 10.51
C ALA A 92 -32.21 24.80 11.12
N GLU A 93 -31.44 23.98 10.43
CA GLU A 93 -30.90 22.73 10.94
C GLU A 93 -29.38 22.83 11.07
N VAL A 94 -28.82 22.32 12.18
CA VAL A 94 -27.39 22.38 12.43
C VAL A 94 -26.91 21.01 12.90
N TYR A 95 -25.78 20.58 12.35
CA TYR A 95 -25.06 19.40 12.80
C TYR A 95 -23.86 19.82 13.65
N ILE A 96 -23.67 19.17 14.79
CA ILE A 96 -22.60 19.45 15.75
C ILE A 96 -21.90 18.14 16.13
N HIS A 97 -20.57 18.12 16.12
CA HIS A 97 -19.82 17.14 16.90
C HIS A 97 -19.55 17.70 18.29
N ALA A 98 -20.18 17.10 19.29
CA ALA A 98 -20.01 17.43 20.69
C ALA A 98 -18.98 16.46 21.30
N LEU A 99 -17.81 16.99 21.65
CA LEU A 99 -16.75 16.24 22.31
C LEU A 99 -16.85 16.46 23.82
N PHE A 100 -16.95 15.37 24.57
CA PHE A 100 -16.93 15.33 26.02
C PHE A 100 -15.73 14.52 26.49
N GLN A 101 -15.01 15.05 27.46
CA GLN A 101 -13.76 14.47 27.93
C GLN A 101 -13.75 14.44 29.44
N ASN A 102 -13.36 13.31 30.00
CA ASN A 102 -12.93 13.17 31.41
C ASN A 102 -11.41 12.95 31.47
N SER A 103 -10.89 12.54 32.63
CA SER A 103 -9.45 12.38 32.85
C SER A 103 -8.75 11.31 31.96
N TYR A 104 -9.51 10.41 31.33
CA TYR A 104 -8.96 9.30 30.54
C TYR A 104 -9.77 8.92 29.31
N SER A 105 -11.02 9.32 29.19
CA SER A 105 -11.93 8.92 28.10
C SER A 105 -12.47 10.12 27.35
N VAL A 106 -12.77 9.92 26.08
CA VAL A 106 -13.39 10.91 25.19
C VAL A 106 -14.62 10.29 24.53
N ILE A 107 -15.76 10.96 24.67
CA ILE A 107 -17.01 10.65 23.97
C ILE A 107 -17.22 11.72 22.90
N ILE A 108 -17.59 11.31 21.68
CA ILE A 108 -17.97 12.23 20.62
C ILE A 108 -19.40 11.90 20.19
N GLU A 109 -20.31 12.80 20.45
CA GLU A 109 -21.68 12.72 19.98
C GLU A 109 -21.86 13.54 18.71
N THR A 110 -22.67 13.06 17.79
CA THR A 110 -23.14 13.85 16.66
C THR A 110 -24.56 14.30 16.96
N TRP A 111 -24.76 15.59 17.13
CA TRP A 111 -26.06 16.19 17.36
C TRP A 111 -26.63 16.71 16.05
N HIS A 112 -27.91 16.46 15.83
CA HIS A 112 -28.75 17.13 14.85
C HIS A 112 -29.70 18.03 15.62
N LEU A 113 -29.61 19.36 15.41
CA LEU A 113 -30.40 20.36 16.08
C LEU A 113 -31.34 21.01 15.06
N SER A 114 -32.65 21.06 15.37
CA SER A 114 -33.62 21.90 14.69
C SER A 114 -33.79 23.18 15.48
N LEU A 115 -33.58 24.32 14.84
CA LEU A 115 -33.60 25.64 15.49
C LEU A 115 -34.69 26.51 14.91
N LEU A 116 -35.35 27.26 15.82
CA LEU A 116 -36.30 28.30 15.48
C LEU A 116 -35.80 29.64 16.01
N LYS A 117 -35.92 30.69 15.23
CA LYS A 117 -35.58 32.06 15.64
C LYS A 117 -36.80 32.76 16.24
N LEU A 118 -36.71 33.07 17.54
CA LEU A 118 -37.72 33.77 18.34
C LEU A 118 -37.11 35.07 18.85
N ASP A 119 -37.77 36.22 18.62
CA ASP A 119 -37.31 37.56 19.05
C ASP A 119 -35.78 37.80 18.76
N ASP A 120 -35.37 37.48 17.52
CA ASP A 120 -34.00 37.58 17.03
C ASP A 120 -32.96 36.62 17.67
N LEU A 121 -33.39 35.70 18.54
CA LEU A 121 -32.56 34.70 19.13
C LEU A 121 -32.89 33.29 18.63
N TRP A 122 -31.87 32.55 18.23
CA TRP A 122 -32.02 31.14 17.88
C TRP A 122 -32.20 30.29 19.13
N GLN A 123 -33.21 29.42 19.12
CA GLN A 123 -33.52 28.44 20.13
C GLN A 123 -33.64 27.05 19.56
N VAL A 124 -33.08 26.04 20.23
CA VAL A 124 -33.14 24.62 19.82
C VAL A 124 -34.53 24.08 20.16
N GLN A 125 -35.28 23.69 19.11
CA GLN A 125 -36.62 23.08 19.27
C GLN A 125 -36.51 21.56 19.44
N GLU A 126 -35.54 20.94 18.75
CA GLU A 126 -35.31 19.51 18.79
C GLU A 126 -33.82 19.23 18.78
N LYS A 127 -33.38 18.25 19.60
CA LYS A 127 -32.01 17.74 19.62
C LYS A 127 -32.04 16.23 19.52
N ASN A 128 -31.48 15.72 18.45
CA ASN A 128 -31.33 14.30 18.20
C ASN A 128 -29.84 13.91 18.25
N ILE A 129 -29.45 12.96 19.12
CA ILE A 129 -28.14 12.34 19.11
C ILE A 129 -28.17 11.26 18.02
N VAL A 130 -27.66 11.61 16.85
CA VAL A 130 -27.66 10.74 15.65
C VAL A 130 -26.42 9.85 15.56
N GLY A 131 -25.42 10.04 16.46
CA GLY A 131 -24.24 9.20 16.55
C GLY A 131 -23.51 9.37 17.86
N ASN A 132 -22.84 8.30 18.32
CA ASN A 132 -22.06 8.29 19.55
C ASN A 132 -20.83 7.39 19.41
N ILE A 133 -19.65 7.93 19.71
CA ILE A 133 -18.36 7.23 19.72
C ILE A 133 -17.81 7.28 21.13
N THR A 134 -17.67 6.12 21.77
CA THR A 134 -17.26 5.99 23.18
C THR A 134 -15.90 5.30 23.36
N SER A 135 -15.25 4.87 22.30
CA SER A 135 -14.03 4.04 22.34
C SER A 135 -12.72 4.81 22.13
N LEU A 136 -12.70 6.10 22.50
CA LEU A 136 -11.53 6.95 22.41
C LEU A 136 -10.99 7.30 23.80
N TYR A 137 -9.66 7.28 23.94
CA TYR A 137 -8.99 7.45 25.23
C TYR A 137 -7.85 8.47 25.15
N MET A 138 -7.66 9.23 26.21
CA MET A 138 -6.51 10.08 26.44
C MET A 138 -5.55 9.37 27.39
N VAL A 139 -4.69 8.54 26.86
CA VAL A 139 -3.73 7.78 27.68
C VAL A 139 -2.60 8.67 28.15
N GLN A 140 -2.36 8.67 29.45
CA GLN A 140 -1.29 9.38 30.16
C GLN A 140 -0.57 8.43 31.11
N ILE A 141 0.61 8.81 31.56
CA ILE A 141 1.38 8.09 32.57
C ILE A 141 1.44 8.96 33.83
N PRO A 142 0.49 8.81 34.77
CA PRO A 142 0.48 9.60 35.98
C PRO A 142 1.55 9.14 36.98
N SER A 143 2.07 10.06 37.78
CA SER A 143 3.12 9.74 38.77
C SER A 143 2.60 8.89 39.95
N ASN A 144 1.32 8.97 40.27
CA ASN A 144 0.70 8.22 41.37
C ASN A 144 0.37 6.76 41.02
N ARG A 145 0.59 6.32 39.78
CA ARG A 145 0.47 4.91 39.34
C ARG A 145 1.83 4.32 39.03
N ALA A 146 2.80 4.54 39.90
CA ALA A 146 4.14 4.01 39.81
C ALA A 146 4.44 3.02 40.93
N GLU A 147 5.18 1.96 40.62
CA GLU A 147 5.65 1.00 41.63
C GLU A 147 7.09 0.55 41.32
N ARG A 148 7.82 0.21 42.38
CA ARG A 148 9.13 -0.43 42.26
C ARG A 148 8.97 -1.93 42.48
N VAL A 149 9.59 -2.71 41.57
CA VAL A 149 9.43 -4.16 41.53
C VAL A 149 10.77 -4.86 41.56
N GLU A 150 10.81 -6.07 42.12
CA GLU A 150 12.00 -6.90 42.13
C GLU A 150 12.37 -7.33 40.70
N SER A 151 11.40 -7.82 39.95
CA SER A 151 11.61 -8.21 38.55
C SER A 151 10.35 -8.10 37.69
N VAL A 152 10.58 -7.90 36.40
CA VAL A 152 9.56 -7.98 35.33
C VAL A 152 10.08 -8.89 34.24
N GLU A 153 9.28 -9.85 33.86
CA GLU A 153 9.51 -10.70 32.70
C GLU A 153 8.36 -10.52 31.69
N ILE A 154 8.72 -10.30 30.44
CA ILE A 154 7.80 -10.22 29.30
C ILE A 154 8.24 -11.29 28.33
N GLU A 155 7.37 -12.25 28.05
CA GLU A 155 7.66 -13.35 27.15
C GLU A 155 6.46 -13.56 26.23
N HIS A 156 6.68 -13.35 24.95
CA HIS A 156 5.66 -13.50 23.94
C HIS A 156 6.29 -13.94 22.62
N GLU A 157 5.84 -15.08 22.10
CA GLU A 157 6.37 -15.70 20.89
C GLU A 157 7.93 -15.70 20.90
N ASP A 158 8.54 -15.06 19.95
CA ASP A 158 10.00 -15.08 19.73
C ASP A 158 10.78 -13.97 20.47
N ILE A 159 10.10 -13.18 21.33
CA ILE A 159 10.72 -12.10 22.11
C ILE A 159 10.62 -12.34 23.62
N LYS A 160 11.73 -12.10 24.31
CA LYS A 160 11.78 -12.09 25.79
C LYS A 160 12.50 -10.84 26.28
N LEU A 161 11.88 -10.10 27.18
CA LEU A 161 12.49 -9.01 27.93
C LEU A 161 12.50 -9.36 29.40
N SER A 162 13.58 -9.03 30.11
CA SER A 162 13.66 -9.19 31.56
C SER A 162 14.27 -7.94 32.19
N PHE A 163 13.73 -7.50 33.30
CA PHE A 163 14.26 -6.38 34.09
C PHE A 163 14.39 -6.81 35.55
N LYS A 164 15.39 -6.28 36.24
CA LYS A 164 15.62 -6.45 37.68
C LYS A 164 15.65 -5.09 38.36
N ASN A 165 15.04 -5.00 39.56
CA ASN A 165 14.92 -3.77 40.32
C ASN A 165 14.41 -2.62 39.44
N ALA A 166 13.26 -2.84 38.79
CA ALA A 166 12.69 -1.91 37.82
C ALA A 166 11.65 -0.99 38.45
N LEU A 167 11.48 0.17 37.83
CA LEU A 167 10.43 1.11 38.13
C LEU A 167 9.38 1.04 37.02
N LEU A 168 8.15 0.80 37.37
CA LEU A 168 7.00 0.69 36.51
C LEU A 168 6.13 1.94 36.62
N PHE A 169 5.63 2.41 35.50
CA PHE A 169 4.59 3.44 35.39
C PHE A 169 3.44 2.91 34.53
N TYR A 170 2.26 2.83 35.11
CA TYR A 170 1.03 2.40 34.45
C TYR A 170 0.26 3.59 33.85
N ASP A 171 -0.63 3.31 32.92
CA ASP A 171 -1.50 4.34 32.34
C ASP A 171 -2.58 4.81 33.33
N ASN A 172 -3.38 5.81 32.89
CA ASN A 172 -4.45 6.42 33.69
C ASN A 172 -5.83 5.78 33.49
N ILE A 173 -5.95 4.69 32.70
CA ILE A 173 -7.26 4.08 32.43
C ILE A 173 -7.65 3.23 33.66
N PRO A 174 -8.81 3.47 34.27
CA PRO A 174 -9.27 2.68 35.39
C PRO A 174 -9.58 1.25 35.01
N GLU A 175 -9.28 0.29 35.90
CA GLU A 175 -9.62 -1.13 35.78
C GLU A 175 -9.00 -1.88 34.63
N LEU A 176 -8.24 -1.19 33.77
CA LEU A 176 -7.55 -1.79 32.63
C LEU A 176 -6.07 -1.40 32.64
N GLU A 177 -5.22 -2.37 32.40
CA GLU A 177 -3.81 -2.11 32.12
C GLU A 177 -3.61 -2.17 30.59
N THR A 178 -3.33 -1.02 29.97
CA THR A 178 -3.21 -0.93 28.51
C THR A 178 -1.89 -0.32 28.04
N ALA A 179 -1.16 0.33 28.94
CA ALA A 179 0.17 0.85 28.69
C ALA A 179 1.07 0.76 29.93
N LEU A 180 2.35 0.50 29.70
CA LEU A 180 3.36 0.39 30.74
C LEU A 180 4.69 1.00 30.26
N VAL A 181 5.32 1.81 31.12
CA VAL A 181 6.71 2.22 30.95
C VAL A 181 7.55 1.55 32.03
N ILE A 182 8.61 0.87 31.60
CA ILE A 182 9.56 0.19 32.47
C ILE A 182 10.90 0.92 32.39
N ILE A 183 11.43 1.36 33.53
CA ILE A 183 12.75 1.98 33.64
C ILE A 183 13.62 1.09 34.52
N GLY A 184 14.78 0.71 34.00
CA GLY A 184 15.68 -0.16 34.73
C GLY A 184 16.70 -0.84 33.83
N LYS A 185 17.59 -1.62 34.46
CA LYS A 185 18.53 -2.47 33.74
C LYS A 185 17.85 -3.79 33.41
N GLY A 186 17.87 -4.15 32.14
CA GLY A 186 17.27 -5.38 31.67
C GLY A 186 18.02 -5.96 30.49
N ASP A 187 17.48 -7.03 29.96
CA ASP A 187 17.98 -7.73 28.78
C ASP A 187 16.82 -7.97 27.80
N VAL A 188 17.15 -7.93 26.51
CA VAL A 188 16.27 -8.42 25.44
C VAL A 188 16.90 -9.61 24.74
N HIS A 189 16.09 -10.61 24.47
CA HIS A 189 16.40 -11.71 23.58
C HIS A 189 15.28 -11.86 22.56
N PHE A 190 15.61 -11.79 21.26
CA PHE A 190 14.70 -12.01 20.16
C PHE A 190 15.30 -13.05 19.22
N SER A 191 14.60 -14.15 18.99
CA SER A 191 15.05 -15.27 18.17
C SER A 191 13.87 -15.74 17.30
N PRO A 192 13.80 -15.30 16.03
CA PRO A 192 12.72 -15.74 15.15
C PRO A 192 12.64 -17.27 15.09
N SER A 193 11.43 -17.82 15.09
CA SER A 193 11.19 -19.25 14.80
C SER A 193 11.48 -19.55 13.34
N ASP A 194 11.11 -18.67 12.42
CA ASP A 194 11.28 -18.81 10.98
C ASP A 194 12.76 -18.85 10.55
N SER A 195 13.13 -19.84 9.75
CA SER A 195 14.50 -20.09 9.30
C SER A 195 15.07 -19.01 8.37
N ILE A 196 14.21 -18.39 7.55
CA ILE A 196 14.58 -17.29 6.63
C ILE A 196 14.86 -16.02 7.45
N GLU A 197 14.04 -15.74 8.45
CA GLU A 197 14.23 -14.62 9.36
C GLU A 197 15.50 -14.74 10.18
N LYS A 198 15.83 -15.94 10.69
CA LYS A 198 17.15 -16.25 11.31
C LYS A 198 18.30 -15.96 10.36
N HIS A 199 18.17 -16.38 9.10
CA HIS A 199 19.19 -16.13 8.08
C HIS A 199 19.37 -14.63 7.81
N LEU A 200 18.30 -13.86 7.72
CA LEU A 200 18.36 -12.40 7.54
C LEU A 200 19.02 -11.69 8.72
N LEU A 201 18.75 -12.13 9.95
CA LEU A 201 19.45 -11.63 11.13
C LEU A 201 20.94 -11.95 11.06
N LYS A 202 21.30 -13.18 10.67
CA LYS A 202 22.71 -13.60 10.52
C LYS A 202 23.46 -12.77 9.48
N LEU A 203 22.83 -12.43 8.36
CA LEU A 203 23.40 -11.52 7.36
C LEU A 203 23.62 -10.11 7.91
N SER A 204 22.65 -9.58 8.68
CA SER A 204 22.63 -8.19 9.16
C SER A 204 23.43 -7.99 10.45
N TYR A 205 23.37 -8.95 11.39
CA TYR A 205 23.90 -8.83 12.75
C TYR A 205 24.97 -9.89 13.10
N LYS A 206 25.32 -10.78 12.16
CA LYS A 206 26.28 -11.88 12.35
C LYS A 206 25.81 -12.96 13.34
N LYS A 207 24.57 -12.91 13.78
CA LYS A 207 23.91 -13.86 14.66
C LYS A 207 22.48 -14.05 14.19
N ASP A 208 21.93 -15.24 14.38
CA ASP A 208 20.54 -15.60 14.05
C ASP A 208 19.51 -15.16 15.13
N PHE A 209 19.98 -14.42 16.12
CA PHE A 209 19.17 -13.81 17.17
C PHE A 209 19.70 -12.41 17.52
N LEU A 210 18.86 -11.59 18.18
CA LEU A 210 19.26 -10.32 18.78
C LEU A 210 19.31 -10.47 20.31
N LYS A 211 20.42 -10.01 20.91
CA LYS A 211 20.56 -9.91 22.37
C LYS A 211 21.26 -8.61 22.73
N ASP A 212 20.70 -7.85 23.67
CA ASP A 212 21.29 -6.60 24.15
C ASP A 212 20.83 -6.28 25.57
N GLU A 213 21.62 -5.45 26.28
CA GLU A 213 21.21 -4.87 27.55
C GLU A 213 20.20 -3.73 27.29
N LEU A 214 19.13 -3.70 28.08
CA LEU A 214 18.09 -2.66 28.01
C LEU A 214 18.28 -1.57 29.06
N THR A 215 17.81 -0.37 28.72
CA THR A 215 17.72 0.77 29.64
C THR A 215 16.28 1.12 29.97
N TYR A 216 15.34 0.79 29.10
CA TYR A 216 13.89 0.94 29.30
C TYR A 216 13.11 0.10 28.28
N ALA A 217 11.83 -0.12 28.61
CA ALA A 217 10.82 -0.55 27.66
C ALA A 217 9.53 0.30 27.80
N TYR A 218 8.83 0.45 26.70
CA TYR A 218 7.48 1.00 26.59
C TYR A 218 6.59 -0.07 26.01
N LEU A 219 5.45 -0.32 26.61
CA LEU A 219 4.47 -1.29 26.12
C LEU A 219 3.11 -0.63 25.95
N ARG A 220 2.42 -1.05 24.90
CA ARG A 220 1.01 -0.78 24.66
C ARG A 220 0.36 -2.10 24.25
N PHE A 221 -0.67 -2.54 24.96
CA PHE A 221 -1.18 -3.91 24.83
C PHE A 221 -2.66 -4.00 25.20
N SER A 222 -3.29 -5.13 24.83
CA SER A 222 -4.60 -5.52 25.33
C SER A 222 -4.50 -6.09 26.73
N ASP A 223 -5.55 -6.00 27.52
CA ASP A 223 -5.60 -6.59 28.87
C ASP A 223 -5.28 -8.09 28.86
N GLN A 224 -5.75 -8.82 27.86
CA GLN A 224 -5.42 -10.23 27.67
C GLN A 224 -3.92 -10.46 27.48
N PHE A 225 -3.25 -9.63 26.68
CA PHE A 225 -1.81 -9.71 26.49
C PHE A 225 -1.06 -9.50 27.80
N PHE A 226 -1.47 -8.50 28.61
CA PHE A 226 -0.88 -8.22 29.90
C PHE A 226 -0.92 -9.44 30.83
N ARG A 227 -2.11 -10.03 30.99
CA ARG A 227 -2.31 -11.19 31.89
C ARG A 227 -1.54 -12.42 31.44
N ASN A 228 -1.41 -12.64 30.15
CA ASN A 228 -0.80 -13.87 29.62
C ASN A 228 0.72 -13.80 29.51
N ASN A 229 1.29 -12.61 29.27
CA ASN A 229 2.67 -12.48 28.81
C ASN A 229 3.57 -11.65 29.74
N ILE A 230 3.02 -10.99 30.77
CA ILE A 230 3.79 -10.12 31.66
C ILE A 230 3.73 -10.68 33.08
N LYS A 231 4.89 -11.01 33.64
CA LYS A 231 5.05 -11.49 35.02
C LYS A 231 5.80 -10.45 35.84
N ILE A 232 5.21 -10.00 36.94
CA ILE A 232 5.76 -8.98 37.82
C ILE A 232 5.95 -9.59 39.19
N VAL A 233 7.16 -9.49 39.77
CA VAL A 233 7.47 -9.86 41.14
C VAL A 233 7.62 -8.56 41.93
N LYS A 234 6.70 -8.30 42.86
CA LYS A 234 6.68 -7.11 43.71
C LYS A 234 7.68 -7.18 44.84
N ASN A 235 8.24 -6.06 45.26
CA ASN A 235 9.00 -5.95 46.48
C ASN A 235 8.03 -5.93 47.68
N SER A 236 8.30 -6.72 48.68
CA SER A 236 7.48 -6.77 49.92
C SER A 236 7.52 -5.49 50.74
N ASP A 237 8.57 -4.68 50.54
CA ASP A 237 8.87 -3.54 51.41
C ASP A 237 8.51 -2.15 50.81
N ASP A 238 8.07 -2.08 49.55
CA ASP A 238 7.82 -0.84 48.78
C ASP A 238 6.31 -0.62 48.48
N ILE A 239 5.44 -0.74 49.51
CA ILE A 239 3.99 -0.69 49.30
C ILE A 239 3.47 0.71 48.88
N ASP A 240 4.19 1.82 49.17
CA ASP A 240 3.81 3.21 48.87
C ASP A 240 4.94 3.99 48.15
N TYR A 241 5.53 3.41 47.15
CA TYR A 241 6.62 4.06 46.42
C TYR A 241 6.18 5.34 45.73
N GLN A 242 6.88 6.46 46.01
CA GLN A 242 6.65 7.74 45.35
C GLN A 242 7.85 8.03 44.42
N PRO A 243 7.65 8.10 43.09
CA PRO A 243 8.75 8.36 42.16
C PRO A 243 9.26 9.79 42.29
N THR A 244 10.55 9.96 42.13
CA THR A 244 11.20 11.27 42.06
C THR A 244 10.77 12.04 40.83
N GLN A 245 10.88 13.38 40.83
CA GLN A 245 10.60 14.22 39.65
C GLN A 245 11.45 13.82 38.45
N LYS A 246 12.66 13.35 38.63
CA LYS A 246 13.57 12.88 37.57
C LYS A 246 13.00 11.58 36.93
N GLU A 247 12.59 10.62 37.73
CA GLU A 247 12.04 9.35 37.24
C GLU A 247 10.73 9.58 36.50
N THR A 248 9.84 10.42 37.01
CA THR A 248 8.60 10.84 36.33
C THR A 248 8.89 11.52 34.99
N SER A 249 9.85 12.44 34.95
CA SER A 249 10.23 13.12 33.69
C SER A 249 10.83 12.15 32.67
N GLU A 250 11.60 11.16 33.14
CA GLU A 250 12.14 10.09 32.28
C GLU A 250 11.02 9.21 31.70
N ALA A 251 10.05 8.79 32.54
CA ALA A 251 8.90 8.01 32.11
C ALA A 251 8.08 8.76 31.05
N HIS A 252 7.78 10.04 31.29
CA HIS A 252 7.08 10.90 30.32
C HIS A 252 7.85 11.06 29.01
N SER A 253 9.17 11.17 29.06
CA SER A 253 10.01 11.27 27.86
C SER A 253 9.97 9.98 27.03
N ILE A 254 10.00 8.82 27.68
CA ILE A 254 9.88 7.51 27.04
C ILE A 254 8.49 7.37 26.41
N PHE A 255 7.44 7.65 27.20
CA PHE A 255 6.05 7.60 26.74
C PHE A 255 5.82 8.48 25.51
N SER A 256 6.16 9.77 25.59
CA SER A 256 5.96 10.72 24.50
C SER A 256 6.72 10.34 23.22
N ARG A 257 7.82 9.62 23.33
CA ARG A 257 8.59 9.11 22.18
C ARG A 257 7.90 7.97 21.46
N HIS A 258 7.31 7.02 22.19
CA HIS A 258 6.77 5.77 21.64
C HIS A 258 5.26 5.82 21.40
N TYR A 259 4.52 6.51 22.26
CA TYR A 259 3.05 6.59 22.24
C TYR A 259 2.46 6.98 20.88
N PRO A 260 2.98 7.99 20.14
CA PRO A 260 2.44 8.36 18.83
C PRO A 260 2.48 7.27 17.77
N ARG A 261 3.16 6.15 18.05
CA ARG A 261 3.33 5.02 17.12
C ARG A 261 2.57 3.77 17.56
N SER A 262 1.68 3.88 18.56
CA SER A 262 0.99 2.75 19.17
C SER A 262 -0.50 3.03 19.37
N PHE A 263 -1.35 2.49 18.51
CA PHE A 263 -2.83 2.57 18.59
C PHE A 263 -3.38 4.00 18.77
N THR A 264 -2.70 4.98 18.20
CA THR A 264 -3.10 6.39 18.31
C THR A 264 -3.73 6.89 17.04
N VAL A 265 -4.67 7.83 17.20
CA VAL A 265 -5.34 8.55 16.12
C VAL A 265 -5.29 10.05 16.39
N GLU A 266 -4.97 10.86 15.40
CA GLU A 266 -5.01 12.31 15.52
C GLU A 266 -6.44 12.78 15.37
N ASN A 267 -6.97 13.44 16.41
CA ASN A 267 -8.30 14.03 16.37
C ASN A 267 -8.28 15.30 15.50
N SER A 268 -9.08 15.31 14.45
CA SER A 268 -9.18 16.45 13.53
C SER A 268 -9.87 17.67 14.12
N LEU A 269 -10.66 17.49 15.17
CA LEU A 269 -11.43 18.59 15.77
C LEU A 269 -10.55 19.52 16.63
N ASN A 270 -9.65 18.95 17.43
CA ASN A 270 -8.81 19.70 18.37
C ASN A 270 -7.31 19.41 18.25
N LYS A 271 -6.87 18.61 17.26
CA LYS A 271 -5.48 18.17 17.03
C LYS A 271 -4.85 17.43 18.20
N GLU A 272 -5.64 16.95 19.13
CA GLU A 272 -5.16 16.10 20.22
C GLU A 272 -4.97 14.66 19.74
N LEU A 273 -3.97 14.01 20.29
CA LEU A 273 -3.69 12.61 20.01
C LEU A 273 -4.55 11.73 20.93
N LEU A 274 -5.51 11.05 20.35
CA LEU A 274 -6.35 10.07 21.02
C LEU A 274 -5.84 8.65 20.79
N SER A 275 -6.24 7.72 21.62
CA SER A 275 -5.90 6.32 21.51
C SER A 275 -7.15 5.45 21.40
N THR A 276 -7.06 4.41 20.58
CA THR A 276 -7.99 3.29 20.63
C THR A 276 -7.42 2.20 21.55
N LEU A 277 -8.27 1.36 22.09
CA LEU A 277 -7.79 0.16 22.79
C LEU A 277 -7.21 -0.83 21.78
N PRO A 278 -6.08 -1.49 22.11
CA PRO A 278 -5.62 -2.64 21.36
C PRO A 278 -6.68 -3.74 21.38
N GLN A 279 -6.87 -4.43 20.26
CA GLN A 279 -7.75 -5.58 20.19
C GLN A 279 -7.14 -6.77 20.97
N SER A 280 -7.94 -7.79 21.18
CA SER A 280 -7.49 -8.99 21.90
C SER A 280 -6.13 -9.49 21.38
N ASP A 281 -5.20 -9.65 22.28
CA ASP A 281 -3.84 -10.16 22.03
C ASP A 281 -2.89 -9.25 21.22
N GLU A 282 -3.30 -8.02 20.87
CA GLU A 282 -2.38 -7.07 20.21
C GLU A 282 -1.40 -6.43 21.19
N ALA A 283 -0.15 -6.21 20.74
CA ALA A 283 0.85 -5.49 21.52
C ALA A 283 1.84 -4.71 20.64
N VAL A 284 2.31 -3.58 21.19
CA VAL A 284 3.45 -2.81 20.69
C VAL A 284 4.46 -2.66 21.82
N ILE A 285 5.68 -3.12 21.62
CA ILE A 285 6.77 -3.05 22.59
C ILE A 285 7.90 -2.21 22.00
N GLY A 286 8.09 -0.99 22.54
CA GLY A 286 9.21 -0.13 22.22
C GLY A 286 10.33 -0.32 23.23
N PHE A 287 11.57 -0.58 22.82
CA PHE A 287 12.68 -0.76 23.74
C PHE A 287 13.97 -0.13 23.22
N LYS A 288 14.88 0.18 24.15
CA LYS A 288 16.20 0.75 23.82
C LYS A 288 17.29 -0.17 24.32
N GLY A 289 17.97 -0.80 23.36
CA GLY A 289 19.19 -1.55 23.59
C GLY A 289 20.42 -0.63 23.69
N LYS A 290 21.37 -1.00 24.52
CA LYS A 290 22.62 -0.26 24.74
C LYS A 290 23.48 -0.17 23.49
N LYS A 291 23.56 -1.26 22.70
CA LYS A 291 24.37 -1.37 21.48
C LYS A 291 23.51 -1.27 20.21
N LEU A 292 22.33 -1.89 20.23
CA LEU A 292 21.48 -2.02 19.04
C LEU A 292 20.64 -0.76 18.77
N GLY A 293 20.38 0.09 19.80
CA GLY A 293 19.57 1.30 19.66
C GLY A 293 18.08 1.07 19.94
N ILE A 294 17.21 1.87 19.32
CA ILE A 294 15.77 1.82 19.57
C ILE A 294 15.09 0.94 18.56
N PHE A 295 14.23 0.04 19.07
CA PHE A 295 13.39 -0.87 18.31
C PHE A 295 11.92 -0.73 18.72
N THR A 296 11.04 -1.16 17.83
CA THR A 296 9.63 -1.43 18.12
C THR A 296 9.30 -2.83 17.61
N TYR A 297 8.85 -3.68 18.51
CA TYR A 297 8.22 -4.97 18.21
C TYR A 297 6.72 -4.75 18.18
N ILE A 298 6.06 -5.19 17.14
CA ILE A 298 4.62 -5.13 16.96
C ILE A 298 4.12 -6.56 16.78
N TYR A 299 3.13 -6.93 17.56
CA TYR A 299 2.37 -8.16 17.38
C TYR A 299 0.92 -7.84 17.15
N SER A 300 0.33 -8.42 16.11
CA SER A 300 -1.08 -8.34 15.82
C SER A 300 -1.54 -9.63 15.13
N PRO A 301 -2.42 -10.44 15.76
CA PRO A 301 -2.99 -11.62 15.12
C PRO A 301 -3.94 -11.27 13.97
N PHE A 302 -4.15 -9.99 13.72
CA PHE A 302 -5.01 -9.45 12.66
C PHE A 302 -4.23 -8.92 11.46
N THR A 303 -2.92 -9.19 11.35
CA THR A 303 -2.07 -8.84 10.20
C THR A 303 -1.58 -10.11 9.49
N ASN A 304 -1.31 -10.05 8.18
CA ASN A 304 -0.84 -11.22 7.42
C ASN A 304 0.43 -11.83 8.01
N GLU A 305 1.31 -10.97 8.54
CA GLU A 305 2.47 -11.33 9.33
C GLU A 305 2.28 -10.77 10.73
N GLU A 306 2.13 -11.67 11.69
CA GLU A 306 1.77 -11.32 13.07
C GLU A 306 2.87 -10.53 13.77
N ILE A 307 4.14 -10.80 13.47
CA ILE A 307 5.31 -10.16 14.06
C ILE A 307 5.97 -9.18 13.11
N ASN A 308 6.24 -7.97 13.60
CA ASN A 308 7.04 -6.96 12.90
C ASN A 308 8.05 -6.34 13.86
N LEU A 309 9.35 -6.50 13.59
CA LEU A 309 10.43 -5.86 14.33
C LEU A 309 11.05 -4.73 13.50
N TYR A 310 10.89 -3.50 13.97
CA TYR A 310 11.34 -2.27 13.32
C TYR A 310 12.45 -1.57 14.09
N ARG A 311 13.50 -1.11 13.39
CA ARG A 311 14.59 -0.32 13.96
C ARG A 311 14.51 1.15 13.56
N TRP A 312 14.60 2.06 14.55
CA TRP A 312 14.38 3.49 14.33
C TRP A 312 15.54 4.21 13.61
N LYS A 313 16.79 3.82 13.88
CA LYS A 313 17.99 4.50 13.38
C LYS A 313 17.97 4.71 11.87
N ASP A 314 17.57 3.73 11.13
CA ASP A 314 17.52 3.74 9.66
C ASP A 314 16.12 3.51 9.10
N LYS A 315 15.11 3.56 9.97
CA LYS A 315 13.70 3.33 9.61
C LYS A 315 13.50 2.01 8.87
N LYS A 316 14.16 0.96 9.34
CA LYS A 316 14.21 -0.34 8.66
C LYS A 316 13.40 -1.39 9.37
N ILE A 317 12.58 -2.13 8.61
CA ILE A 317 11.99 -3.40 9.05
C ILE A 317 13.10 -4.43 9.10
N ILE A 318 13.29 -5.07 10.26
CA ILE A 318 14.31 -6.08 10.48
C ILE A 318 13.73 -7.46 10.21
N ASN A 319 12.62 -7.79 10.87
CA ASN A 319 11.90 -9.05 10.71
C ASN A 319 10.41 -8.76 10.53
N ILE A 320 9.76 -9.54 9.71
CA ILE A 320 8.30 -9.53 9.52
C ILE A 320 7.86 -10.93 9.07
N TYR A 321 7.08 -11.63 9.89
CA TYR A 321 6.70 -13.02 9.67
C TYR A 321 5.60 -13.46 10.63
N SER A 322 5.04 -14.64 10.38
CA SER A 322 4.20 -15.36 11.34
C SER A 322 5.04 -16.41 12.08
N PRO A 323 4.94 -16.53 13.41
CA PRO A 323 5.72 -17.50 14.16
C PRO A 323 5.28 -18.93 13.86
N ASP A 324 6.23 -19.87 13.78
CA ASP A 324 5.99 -21.30 13.52
C ASP A 324 5.35 -22.04 14.73
N SER A 325 5.00 -21.34 15.78
CA SER A 325 4.69 -21.89 17.10
C SER A 325 3.46 -22.78 17.18
N LYS A 326 2.79 -23.08 16.05
CA LYS A 326 1.61 -23.99 16.02
C LYS A 326 1.55 -24.83 14.75
N GLU A 327 2.56 -25.69 14.55
CA GLU A 327 2.37 -26.89 13.75
C GLU A 327 1.28 -27.76 14.41
N GLY A 328 0.05 -27.74 13.87
CA GLY A 328 -1.03 -28.62 14.30
C GLY A 328 -2.39 -27.95 14.44
N GLU A 329 -2.48 -26.75 14.86
CA GLU A 329 -3.66 -25.93 14.64
C GLU A 329 -3.40 -25.08 13.39
N LYS A 330 -3.86 -25.55 12.21
CA LYS A 330 -4.28 -24.62 11.18
C LYS A 330 -5.26 -23.72 11.92
N ARG A 331 -4.75 -22.61 12.49
CA ARG A 331 -5.61 -21.46 12.71
C ARG A 331 -6.32 -21.35 11.38
N LEU A 332 -7.59 -21.58 11.36
CA LEU A 332 -8.45 -20.96 10.38
C LEU A 332 -7.97 -19.50 10.48
N PHE A 333 -7.02 -19.15 9.59
CA PHE A 333 -6.84 -17.78 9.28
C PHE A 333 -8.26 -17.40 8.86
N LEU A 334 -8.96 -16.80 9.78
CA LEU A 334 -9.87 -15.76 9.42
C LEU A 334 -8.99 -14.88 8.54
N SER A 335 -8.87 -15.32 7.28
CA SER A 335 -8.33 -14.53 6.20
C SER A 335 -8.96 -13.21 6.47
N PHE A 336 -8.19 -12.21 6.87
CA PHE A 336 -8.72 -10.95 7.37
C PHE A 336 -10.05 -10.79 6.74
N ALA A 337 -11.11 -11.08 7.51
CA ALA A 337 -12.44 -10.95 6.99
C ALA A 337 -12.46 -9.49 6.65
N ARG A 338 -12.28 -9.17 5.35
CA ARG A 338 -12.32 -7.81 4.87
C ARG A 338 -13.54 -7.25 5.52
N MET A 339 -13.38 -6.32 6.46
CA MET A 339 -14.52 -5.81 7.21
C MET A 339 -15.53 -5.19 6.25
N PHE A 340 -15.04 -4.73 5.10
CA PHE A 340 -15.85 -4.22 3.99
C PHE A 340 -15.09 -4.38 2.66
N GLU A 341 -15.80 -4.30 1.57
CA GLU A 341 -15.28 -4.19 0.20
C GLU A 341 -15.72 -2.87 -0.41
N VAL A 342 -14.84 -2.22 -1.14
CA VAL A 342 -15.22 -1.10 -2.01
C VAL A 342 -15.73 -1.66 -3.33
N LYS A 343 -16.94 -1.28 -3.72
CA LYS A 343 -17.58 -1.70 -4.97
C LYS A 343 -17.38 -0.70 -6.09
N ASN A 344 -17.53 0.59 -5.77
CA ASN A 344 -17.50 1.64 -6.78
C ASN A 344 -16.94 2.95 -6.23
N TYR A 345 -16.25 3.69 -7.09
CA TYR A 345 -15.83 5.06 -6.87
C TYR A 345 -16.47 6.00 -7.92
N GLN A 346 -16.90 7.18 -7.45
CA GLN A 346 -17.12 8.34 -8.30
C GLN A 346 -16.24 9.47 -7.77
N ILE A 347 -15.20 9.83 -8.52
CA ILE A 347 -14.21 10.81 -8.09
C ILE A 347 -14.19 11.98 -9.06
N ASP A 348 -14.38 13.16 -8.53
CA ASP A 348 -14.14 14.42 -9.22
C ASP A 348 -12.90 15.07 -8.62
N VAL A 349 -11.85 15.26 -9.41
CA VAL A 349 -10.60 15.85 -8.98
C VAL A 349 -10.19 17.00 -9.88
N SER A 350 -9.71 18.09 -9.28
CA SER A 350 -9.06 19.19 -9.96
C SER A 350 -7.59 19.25 -9.54
N PHE A 351 -6.69 19.38 -10.49
CA PHE A 351 -5.28 19.49 -10.26
C PHE A 351 -4.68 20.73 -10.91
N GLU A 352 -4.01 21.58 -10.12
CA GLU A 352 -3.29 22.77 -10.55
C GLU A 352 -1.78 22.47 -10.56
N PRO A 353 -1.17 22.18 -11.73
CA PRO A 353 0.24 21.79 -11.83
C PRO A 353 1.21 22.80 -11.22
N GLU A 354 1.06 24.10 -11.51
CA GLU A 354 1.94 25.17 -11.05
C GLU A 354 2.04 25.27 -9.53
N LYS A 355 0.92 25.00 -8.84
CA LYS A 355 0.83 25.03 -7.38
C LYS A 355 1.07 23.64 -6.76
N SER A 356 1.11 22.58 -7.58
CA SER A 356 1.05 21.19 -7.13
C SER A 356 -0.14 20.96 -6.17
N PHE A 357 -1.28 21.56 -6.46
CA PHE A 357 -2.44 21.57 -5.60
C PHE A 357 -3.54 20.68 -6.20
N LEU A 358 -4.05 19.78 -5.35
CA LEU A 358 -5.10 18.84 -5.70
C LEU A 358 -6.30 19.09 -4.79
N SER A 359 -7.50 19.16 -5.38
CA SER A 359 -8.76 19.14 -4.66
C SER A 359 -9.67 18.07 -5.25
N GLY A 360 -10.35 17.33 -4.40
CA GLY A 360 -11.16 16.20 -4.83
C GLY A 360 -12.39 15.98 -3.98
N LYS A 361 -13.41 15.39 -4.63
CA LYS A 361 -14.60 14.80 -4.05
C LYS A 361 -14.64 13.34 -4.45
N ALA A 362 -14.69 12.44 -3.48
CA ALA A 362 -14.81 11.01 -3.71
C ALA A 362 -16.10 10.48 -3.08
N LYS A 363 -17.03 10.01 -3.91
CA LYS A 363 -18.16 9.18 -3.47
C LYS A 363 -17.73 7.73 -3.55
N ILE A 364 -17.84 7.01 -2.43
CA ILE A 364 -17.35 5.64 -2.25
C ILE A 364 -18.53 4.77 -1.86
N GLU A 365 -18.79 3.74 -2.65
CA GLU A 365 -19.77 2.71 -2.36
C GLU A 365 -19.09 1.50 -1.74
N VAL A 366 -19.50 1.15 -0.52
CA VAL A 366 -18.89 0.08 0.27
C VAL A 366 -19.92 -0.97 0.67
N GLU A 367 -19.50 -2.23 0.70
CA GLU A 367 -20.30 -3.36 1.16
C GLU A 367 -19.66 -3.95 2.42
N PRO A 368 -20.28 -3.79 3.60
CA PRO A 368 -19.83 -4.42 4.83
C PRO A 368 -19.84 -5.95 4.74
N LYS A 369 -18.78 -6.60 5.22
CA LYS A 369 -18.65 -8.07 5.25
C LYS A 369 -18.86 -8.65 6.65
N VAL A 370 -18.97 -7.79 7.65
CA VAL A 370 -19.25 -8.14 9.04
C VAL A 370 -20.47 -7.39 9.52
N ASP A 371 -21.16 -7.94 10.52
CA ASP A 371 -22.23 -7.21 11.19
C ASP A 371 -21.65 -6.19 12.17
N SER A 372 -22.40 -5.12 12.39
CA SER A 372 -22.02 -4.04 13.33
C SER A 372 -20.68 -3.36 13.00
N LEU A 373 -20.36 -3.21 11.71
CA LEU A 373 -19.21 -2.40 11.30
C LEU A 373 -19.43 -0.95 11.72
N ASP A 374 -18.57 -0.46 12.61
CA ASP A 374 -18.64 0.89 13.19
C ASP A 374 -17.81 1.93 12.43
N ARG A 375 -16.81 1.48 11.65
CA ARG A 375 -15.86 2.37 10.98
C ARG A 375 -15.29 1.76 9.71
N LEU A 376 -14.91 2.65 8.78
CA LEU A 376 -14.17 2.34 7.56
C LEU A 376 -12.72 2.79 7.71
N LYS A 377 -11.81 2.06 7.07
CA LYS A 377 -10.38 2.35 7.06
C LYS A 377 -9.89 2.53 5.63
N PHE A 378 -9.39 3.71 5.30
CA PHE A 378 -8.80 4.04 4.01
C PHE A 378 -7.34 4.48 4.17
N LYS A 379 -6.58 4.40 3.08
CA LYS A 379 -5.30 5.08 2.93
C LYS A 379 -5.54 6.46 2.31
N LEU A 380 -4.90 7.49 2.86
CA LEU A 380 -4.93 8.85 2.32
C LEU A 380 -3.63 9.55 2.63
N ASN A 381 -3.09 10.27 1.64
CA ASN A 381 -1.85 11.02 1.83
C ASN A 381 -2.01 12.06 2.96
N PRO A 382 -1.09 12.12 3.93
CA PRO A 382 -1.20 13.01 5.09
C PRO A 382 -1.14 14.50 4.74
N LYS A 383 -0.74 14.86 3.53
CA LYS A 383 -0.77 16.24 3.01
C LYS A 383 -2.14 16.67 2.49
N LEU A 384 -3.06 15.72 2.33
CA LEU A 384 -4.44 15.99 1.96
C LEU A 384 -5.26 16.21 3.22
N HIS A 385 -5.89 17.38 3.30
CA HIS A 385 -6.76 17.76 4.40
C HIS A 385 -8.20 17.44 4.03
N ILE A 386 -8.89 16.73 4.92
CA ILE A 386 -10.31 16.48 4.79
C ILE A 386 -11.06 17.77 5.11
N LEU A 387 -11.99 18.13 4.25
CA LEU A 387 -12.89 19.27 4.45
C LEU A 387 -14.18 18.82 5.11
N ARG A 388 -14.75 17.72 4.62
CA ARG A 388 -16.01 17.16 5.09
C ARG A 388 -16.10 15.69 4.67
N ILE A 389 -16.77 14.88 5.51
CA ILE A 389 -17.23 13.54 5.14
C ILE A 389 -18.70 13.45 5.47
N THR A 390 -19.52 12.93 4.56
CA THR A 390 -20.95 12.75 4.74
C THR A 390 -21.38 11.33 4.36
N ASP A 391 -22.46 10.86 4.95
CA ASP A 391 -23.16 9.66 4.50
C ASP A 391 -24.11 9.97 3.32
N GLU A 392 -24.91 8.99 2.93
CA GLU A 392 -25.85 9.07 1.80
C GLU A 392 -26.99 10.04 2.03
N GLU A 393 -27.32 10.34 3.30
CA GLU A 393 -28.33 11.34 3.69
C GLU A 393 -27.72 12.75 3.86
N GLY A 394 -26.42 12.91 3.61
CA GLY A 394 -25.72 14.18 3.74
C GLY A 394 -25.32 14.55 5.17
N ARG A 395 -25.50 13.63 6.15
CA ARG A 395 -25.13 13.84 7.55
C ARG A 395 -23.62 13.77 7.69
N ALA A 396 -23.06 14.67 8.50
CA ALA A 396 -21.62 14.70 8.73
C ALA A 396 -21.16 13.48 9.54
N LEU A 397 -20.10 12.84 9.06
CA LEU A 397 -19.46 11.72 9.73
C LEU A 397 -18.19 12.18 10.47
N PHE A 398 -17.99 11.65 11.67
CA PHE A 398 -16.73 11.84 12.38
C PHE A 398 -15.63 11.05 11.67
N TYR A 399 -14.43 11.61 11.64
CA TYR A 399 -13.24 10.95 11.09
C TYR A 399 -12.01 11.25 11.93
N SER A 400 -11.04 10.37 11.84
CA SER A 400 -9.70 10.57 12.40
C SER A 400 -8.64 10.17 11.39
N GLN A 401 -7.50 10.85 11.39
CA GLN A 401 -6.42 10.60 10.47
C GLN A 401 -5.14 10.25 11.21
N ASP A 402 -4.62 9.05 10.98
CA ASP A 402 -3.26 8.67 11.39
C ASP A 402 -2.29 9.10 10.28
N ARG A 403 -1.64 10.25 10.47
CA ARG A 403 -0.73 10.79 9.47
C ARG A 403 0.57 10.00 9.34
N LEU A 404 0.99 9.29 10.40
CA LEU A 404 2.19 8.47 10.36
C LEU A 404 1.98 7.19 9.55
N ARG A 405 0.78 6.61 9.64
CA ARG A 405 0.39 5.39 8.92
C ARG A 405 -0.36 5.67 7.63
N GLU A 406 -0.55 6.97 7.29
CA GLU A 406 -1.28 7.39 6.09
C GLU A 406 -2.71 6.81 6.05
N THR A 407 -3.36 6.73 7.23
CA THR A 407 -4.65 6.07 7.39
C THR A 407 -5.72 7.07 7.79
N LEU A 408 -6.87 6.98 7.12
CA LEU A 408 -8.10 7.71 7.42
C LEU A 408 -9.12 6.71 7.95
N TYR A 409 -9.64 6.97 9.15
CA TYR A 409 -10.79 6.26 9.73
C TYR A 409 -12.03 7.13 9.60
N VAL A 410 -13.11 6.56 9.09
CA VAL A 410 -14.43 7.19 9.00
C VAL A 410 -15.40 6.39 9.84
N TYR A 411 -16.07 7.03 10.77
CA TYR A 411 -16.95 6.38 11.72
C TYR A 411 -18.40 6.53 11.29
N PHE A 412 -19.13 5.44 11.23
CA PHE A 412 -20.55 5.45 10.95
C PHE A 412 -21.34 6.05 12.13
N ILE A 413 -22.42 6.73 11.85
CA ILE A 413 -23.36 7.21 12.88
C ILE A 413 -24.02 6.03 13.59
N ARG A 414 -24.39 5.00 12.84
CA ARG A 414 -24.89 3.72 13.33
C ARG A 414 -24.12 2.60 12.68
N PRO A 415 -23.79 1.53 13.43
CA PRO A 415 -23.12 0.38 12.82
C PRO A 415 -23.87 -0.14 11.61
N SER A 416 -23.12 -0.49 10.57
CA SER A 416 -23.70 -0.99 9.34
C SER A 416 -24.02 -2.47 9.43
N THR A 417 -24.96 -2.94 8.61
CA THR A 417 -25.35 -4.34 8.52
C THR A 417 -24.57 -5.04 7.41
N LYS A 418 -24.17 -6.28 7.67
CA LYS A 418 -23.48 -7.14 6.69
C LYS A 418 -24.25 -7.22 5.36
N ASN A 419 -23.52 -7.13 4.25
CA ASN A 419 -24.00 -7.19 2.88
C ASN A 419 -25.03 -6.08 2.50
N LYS A 420 -25.22 -5.07 3.35
CA LYS A 420 -26.01 -3.90 3.00
C LYS A 420 -25.08 -2.79 2.51
N THR A 421 -25.06 -2.57 1.22
CA THR A 421 -24.27 -1.50 0.59
C THR A 421 -24.68 -0.12 1.12
N CYS A 422 -23.70 0.72 1.41
CA CYS A 422 -23.86 2.10 1.80
C CYS A 422 -22.83 2.98 1.07
N SER A 423 -23.07 4.29 1.01
CA SER A 423 -22.14 5.22 0.39
C SER A 423 -21.73 6.35 1.32
N ILE A 424 -20.49 6.82 1.15
CA ILE A 424 -19.97 8.01 1.82
C ILE A 424 -19.38 8.97 0.79
N GLU A 425 -19.41 10.26 1.08
CA GLU A 425 -18.75 11.29 0.28
C GLU A 425 -17.63 11.94 1.08
N ILE A 426 -16.41 11.99 0.53
CA ILE A 426 -15.23 12.58 1.16
C ILE A 426 -14.75 13.76 0.33
N TYR A 427 -14.69 14.94 0.92
CA TYR A 427 -14.15 16.16 0.31
C TYR A 427 -12.76 16.44 0.89
N TYR A 428 -11.77 16.59 0.03
CA TYR A 428 -10.38 16.74 0.45
C TYR A 428 -9.59 17.65 -0.48
N ARG A 429 -8.53 18.27 0.06
CA ARG A 429 -7.61 19.10 -0.74
C ARG A 429 -6.26 19.21 -0.08
N GLY A 430 -5.24 19.52 -0.86
CA GLY A 430 -3.92 19.79 -0.33
C GLY A 430 -2.83 19.96 -1.40
N LYS A 431 -1.66 20.37 -0.95
CA LYS A 431 -0.49 20.43 -1.81
C LYS A 431 0.12 19.04 -1.92
N LEU A 432 -0.06 18.42 -3.06
CA LEU A 432 0.43 17.06 -3.34
C LEU A 432 1.38 17.12 -4.54
N VAL A 433 2.67 17.05 -4.25
CA VAL A 433 3.68 16.82 -5.28
C VAL A 433 3.64 15.33 -5.58
N PRO A 434 3.44 14.90 -6.84
CA PRO A 434 3.52 13.49 -7.19
C PRO A 434 4.83 12.90 -6.67
N PRO A 435 4.79 11.76 -5.98
CA PRO A 435 6.02 11.14 -5.50
C PRO A 435 6.90 10.79 -6.70
N GLU A 436 8.20 10.97 -6.51
CA GLU A 436 9.16 10.42 -7.46
C GLU A 436 8.86 8.91 -7.57
N LEU A 437 8.76 8.39 -8.78
CA LEU A 437 8.40 6.98 -9.07
C LEU A 437 9.47 5.96 -8.63
N VAL A 438 10.19 6.24 -7.57
CA VAL A 438 11.29 5.41 -7.08
C VAL A 438 10.82 4.04 -6.59
N ALA A 439 9.56 3.93 -6.17
CA ALA A 439 9.00 2.67 -5.66
C ALA A 439 8.38 1.79 -6.75
N ASP A 440 7.97 2.38 -7.88
CA ASP A 440 7.23 1.69 -8.95
C ASP A 440 8.07 1.49 -10.23
N VAL A 441 9.31 1.95 -10.24
CA VAL A 441 10.21 1.87 -11.38
C VAL A 441 11.28 0.83 -11.11
N ILE A 442 11.66 0.06 -12.13
CA ILE A 442 12.88 -0.75 -12.17
C ILE A 442 14.09 0.19 -12.13
N ALA A 443 14.18 1.02 -11.14
CA ALA A 443 15.31 1.91 -10.93
C ALA A 443 16.25 1.25 -9.93
N GLY A 444 17.46 1.01 -10.34
CA GLY A 444 18.51 0.50 -9.46
C GLY A 444 18.70 1.41 -8.22
N PRO A 445 19.32 0.89 -7.15
CA PRO A 445 19.40 1.50 -5.81
C PRO A 445 20.07 2.88 -5.74
N GLN A 446 20.65 3.34 -6.81
CA GLN A 446 21.39 4.60 -6.85
C GLN A 446 20.49 5.86 -6.84
N VAL A 447 19.19 5.73 -7.11
CA VAL A 447 18.27 6.87 -7.08
C VAL A 447 18.10 7.41 -5.65
N TYR A 448 18.22 6.57 -4.63
CA TYR A 448 18.16 7.01 -3.22
C TYR A 448 19.34 7.87 -2.76
N SER A 449 20.53 7.63 -3.29
CA SER A 449 21.74 8.42 -2.94
C SER A 449 21.79 9.79 -3.63
N TRP A 450 20.92 10.02 -4.60
CA TRP A 450 20.91 11.22 -5.45
C TRP A 450 19.88 12.28 -5.02
N LYS A 451 19.08 12.02 -3.98
CA LYS A 451 18.06 12.95 -3.45
C LYS A 451 18.57 14.37 -3.23
N GLY A 452 19.85 14.55 -2.92
CA GLY A 452 20.45 15.87 -2.69
C GLY A 452 20.88 16.61 -3.97
N ARG A 453 21.20 15.90 -5.04
CA ARG A 453 21.72 16.51 -6.29
C ARG A 453 20.64 16.71 -7.36
N PHE A 454 19.69 15.80 -7.48
CA PHE A 454 18.64 15.89 -8.50
C PHE A 454 17.50 16.84 -8.16
N GLY A 455 17.24 17.13 -6.90
CA GLY A 455 16.26 18.17 -6.52
C GLY A 455 16.54 19.53 -7.11
N VAL A 456 17.79 19.77 -7.54
CA VAL A 456 18.20 20.99 -8.26
C VAL A 456 17.88 20.88 -9.75
N TYR A 457 17.99 19.70 -10.37
CA TYR A 457 17.78 19.52 -11.82
C TYR A 457 16.31 19.47 -12.22
N ILE A 458 15.42 18.93 -11.39
CA ILE A 458 13.97 18.95 -11.67
C ILE A 458 13.43 20.38 -11.80
N LYS A 459 14.05 21.37 -11.15
CA LYS A 459 13.69 22.77 -11.28
C LYS A 459 14.04 23.38 -12.65
N PHE A 460 14.86 22.72 -13.44
CA PHE A 460 15.31 23.19 -14.74
C PHE A 460 14.69 22.46 -15.93
N LEU A 461 13.76 21.52 -15.68
CA LEU A 461 12.97 20.94 -16.78
C LEU A 461 12.11 22.06 -17.39
N PRO A 462 12.20 22.28 -18.70
CA PRO A 462 11.30 23.23 -19.35
C PRO A 462 9.84 22.86 -19.07
N PRO A 463 8.93 23.83 -18.95
CA PRO A 463 7.51 23.57 -18.67
C PRO A 463 6.86 22.58 -19.63
N ASP A 464 7.34 22.48 -20.87
CA ASP A 464 6.82 21.57 -21.88
C ASP A 464 7.11 20.08 -21.62
N TYR A 465 8.05 19.77 -20.74
CA TYR A 465 8.39 18.40 -20.33
C TYR A 465 7.74 18.01 -18.99
N GLU A 466 7.03 18.92 -18.34
CA GLU A 466 6.41 18.65 -17.06
C GLU A 466 5.28 17.63 -17.22
N THR A 467 5.41 16.54 -16.49
CA THR A 467 4.40 15.51 -16.37
C THR A 467 4.19 15.15 -14.90
N TYR A 468 2.94 14.95 -14.51
CA TYR A 468 2.52 14.70 -13.13
C TYR A 468 1.81 13.37 -13.08
N LEU A 469 2.41 12.36 -12.46
CA LEU A 469 1.83 11.02 -12.31
C LEU A 469 1.33 10.82 -10.90
N PHE A 470 0.03 10.58 -10.78
CA PHE A 470 -0.65 10.20 -9.56
C PHE A 470 -1.02 8.71 -9.65
N SER A 471 -0.26 7.87 -8.99
CA SER A 471 -0.49 6.44 -8.93
C SER A 471 -0.71 5.97 -7.48
N ARG A 472 -0.69 4.66 -7.24
CA ARG A 472 -0.86 4.04 -5.92
C ARG A 472 0.03 4.66 -4.84
N SER A 473 1.29 4.94 -5.16
CA SER A 473 2.28 5.53 -4.23
C SER A 473 1.95 6.96 -3.81
N ALA A 474 1.15 7.70 -4.58
CA ALA A 474 0.72 9.05 -4.26
C ALA A 474 -0.36 9.09 -3.17
N ILE A 475 -1.14 8.02 -3.04
CA ILE A 475 -2.31 7.91 -2.14
C ILE A 475 -3.19 9.16 -2.23
N TRP A 476 -3.48 9.56 -3.49
CA TRP A 476 -4.09 10.85 -3.83
C TRP A 476 -5.62 10.90 -3.63
N TYR A 477 -6.24 9.76 -3.34
CA TYR A 477 -7.66 9.62 -3.01
C TYR A 477 -7.80 8.66 -1.83
N PRO A 478 -8.95 8.63 -1.14
CA PRO A 478 -9.22 7.64 -0.09
C PRO A 478 -9.24 6.23 -0.68
N ALA A 479 -8.07 5.59 -0.72
CA ALA A 479 -7.88 4.26 -1.30
C ALA A 479 -8.18 3.16 -0.27
N PRO A 480 -8.71 1.98 -0.68
CA PRO A 480 -8.86 0.87 0.23
C PRO A 480 -7.49 0.43 0.76
N SER A 481 -7.44 -0.04 1.99
CA SER A 481 -6.19 -0.53 2.61
C SER A 481 -5.74 -1.88 2.05
N GLU A 482 -6.67 -2.65 1.51
CA GLU A 482 -6.46 -3.96 0.91
C GLU A 482 -6.44 -3.90 -0.63
N ASN A 483 -6.10 -5.03 -1.26
CA ASN A 483 -6.12 -5.15 -2.73
C ASN A 483 -7.55 -5.42 -3.24
N ASP A 484 -8.44 -4.47 -3.04
CA ASP A 484 -9.81 -4.55 -3.57
C ASP A 484 -9.84 -4.26 -5.06
N TYR A 485 -10.73 -4.96 -5.77
CA TYR A 485 -11.06 -4.67 -7.15
C TYR A 485 -12.41 -3.96 -7.20
N PHE A 486 -12.43 -2.76 -7.77
CA PHE A 486 -13.60 -1.91 -7.84
C PHE A 486 -13.78 -1.30 -9.23
N ARG A 487 -14.98 -0.83 -9.53
CA ARG A 487 -15.25 0.01 -10.69
C ARG A 487 -15.15 1.47 -10.30
N ALA A 488 -14.89 2.34 -11.29
CA ALA A 488 -14.79 3.75 -11.02
C ALA A 488 -15.20 4.62 -12.21
N ARG A 489 -15.78 5.76 -11.87
CA ARG A 489 -15.88 6.93 -12.73
C ARG A 489 -14.98 8.02 -12.17
N LEU A 490 -14.02 8.47 -12.98
CA LEU A 490 -13.03 9.48 -12.59
C LEU A 490 -13.14 10.68 -13.53
N LYS A 491 -13.47 11.85 -12.97
CA LYS A 491 -13.38 13.14 -13.65
C LYS A 491 -12.12 13.86 -13.19
N VAL A 492 -11.26 14.26 -14.13
CA VAL A 492 -10.04 15.03 -13.87
C VAL A 492 -10.11 16.35 -14.60
N THR A 493 -10.05 17.44 -13.87
CA THR A 493 -10.02 18.81 -14.43
C THR A 493 -8.62 19.38 -14.26
N VAL A 494 -8.04 19.87 -15.36
CA VAL A 494 -6.69 20.45 -15.41
C VAL A 494 -6.70 21.73 -16.22
N PRO A 495 -5.76 22.67 -16.00
CA PRO A 495 -5.60 23.86 -16.85
C PRO A 495 -5.33 23.47 -18.30
N PHE A 496 -5.94 24.17 -19.25
CA PHE A 496 -5.59 24.02 -20.66
C PHE A 496 -4.18 24.60 -20.93
N PRO A 497 -3.31 24.00 -21.74
CA PRO A 497 -3.53 22.85 -22.64
C PRO A 497 -3.09 21.48 -22.10
N PHE A 498 -3.04 21.29 -20.78
CA PHE A 498 -2.72 19.98 -20.23
C PHE A 498 -3.76 18.94 -20.63
N GLN A 499 -3.31 17.72 -20.85
CA GLN A 499 -4.13 16.53 -21.11
C GLN A 499 -4.01 15.56 -19.95
N CYS A 500 -5.01 14.70 -19.82
CA CYS A 500 -5.03 13.64 -18.81
C CYS A 500 -5.19 12.26 -19.48
N ILE A 501 -4.44 11.28 -19.01
CA ILE A 501 -4.60 9.85 -19.34
C ILE A 501 -4.80 9.10 -18.03
N SER A 502 -5.78 8.19 -17.98
CA SER A 502 -6.14 7.44 -16.77
C SER A 502 -6.56 6.01 -17.06
N ASN A 503 -6.84 5.25 -15.98
CA ASN A 503 -7.53 3.97 -16.05
C ASN A 503 -8.90 4.12 -16.73
N GLY A 504 -9.36 3.05 -17.37
CA GLY A 504 -10.66 3.01 -18.03
C GLY A 504 -10.69 3.77 -19.37
N GLU A 505 -11.86 3.83 -19.97
CA GLU A 505 -12.10 4.48 -21.25
C GLU A 505 -12.42 5.96 -21.03
N LEU A 506 -11.88 6.81 -21.88
CA LEU A 506 -12.27 8.23 -21.93
C LEU A 506 -13.66 8.31 -22.56
N ILE A 507 -14.66 8.69 -21.77
CA ILE A 507 -16.06 8.78 -22.23
C ILE A 507 -16.47 10.22 -22.55
N GLU A 508 -15.74 11.21 -22.01
CA GLU A 508 -16.06 12.63 -22.21
C GLU A 508 -14.80 13.50 -22.08
N GLU A 509 -14.64 14.45 -22.98
CA GLU A 509 -13.65 15.55 -22.89
C GLU A 509 -14.40 16.87 -23.07
N THR A 510 -14.34 17.75 -22.08
CA THR A 510 -15.04 19.03 -22.09
C THR A 510 -14.07 20.17 -21.87
N LEU A 511 -14.12 21.20 -22.73
CA LEU A 511 -13.35 22.43 -22.56
C LEU A 511 -14.17 23.44 -21.73
N LEU A 512 -13.51 24.08 -20.78
CA LEU A 512 -14.15 24.97 -19.81
C LEU A 512 -13.50 26.36 -19.81
N ARG A 513 -14.35 27.38 -19.77
CA ARG A 513 -13.99 28.77 -19.45
C ARG A 513 -14.61 29.11 -18.09
N ASP A 514 -13.75 29.16 -17.06
CA ASP A 514 -14.17 29.18 -15.67
C ASP A 514 -15.00 27.91 -15.32
N THR A 515 -16.31 27.98 -15.24
CA THR A 515 -17.20 26.81 -15.01
C THR A 515 -18.11 26.49 -16.21
N GLU A 516 -18.09 27.31 -17.27
CA GLU A 516 -18.91 27.15 -18.44
C GLU A 516 -18.23 26.37 -19.55
N GLU A 517 -18.96 25.53 -20.25
CA GLU A 517 -18.47 24.78 -21.41
C GLU A 517 -18.23 25.71 -22.60
N VAL A 518 -17.14 25.50 -23.33
CA VAL A 518 -16.77 26.22 -24.54
C VAL A 518 -16.33 25.26 -25.62
N GLU A 519 -16.69 25.56 -26.87
CA GLU A 519 -16.30 24.74 -28.02
C GLU A 519 -14.95 25.16 -28.59
N ASP A 520 -14.62 26.47 -28.53
CA ASP A 520 -13.38 26.97 -29.05
C ASP A 520 -12.20 26.76 -28.04
N ARG A 521 -11.15 26.09 -28.50
CA ARG A 521 -9.92 25.89 -27.72
C ARG A 521 -9.21 27.20 -27.34
N ALA A 522 -9.39 28.26 -28.13
CA ALA A 522 -8.81 29.57 -27.83
C ALA A 522 -9.44 30.22 -26.60
N ASP A 523 -10.68 29.91 -26.28
CA ASP A 523 -11.40 30.42 -25.12
C ASP A 523 -11.25 29.55 -23.87
N ALA A 524 -10.72 28.33 -23.98
CA ALA A 524 -10.61 27.40 -22.89
C ALA A 524 -9.53 27.82 -21.88
N LYS A 525 -9.90 27.80 -20.60
CA LYS A 525 -8.96 27.97 -19.46
C LYS A 525 -8.60 26.64 -18.82
N SER A 526 -9.49 25.64 -18.89
CA SER A 526 -9.28 24.31 -18.37
C SER A 526 -9.98 23.25 -19.25
N ALA A 527 -9.61 22.00 -19.03
CA ALA A 527 -10.23 20.85 -19.67
C ALA A 527 -10.59 19.80 -18.61
N ALA A 528 -11.76 19.20 -18.76
CA ALA A 528 -12.24 18.12 -17.92
C ALA A 528 -12.27 16.82 -18.73
N PHE A 529 -11.71 15.75 -18.17
CA PHE A 529 -11.63 14.43 -18.77
C PHE A 529 -12.36 13.44 -17.87
N VAL A 530 -13.34 12.72 -18.42
CA VAL A 530 -14.12 11.72 -17.69
C VAL A 530 -13.77 10.34 -18.17
N PHE A 531 -13.28 9.51 -17.25
CA PHE A 531 -12.92 8.12 -17.51
C PHE A 531 -13.86 7.18 -16.77
N GLU A 532 -14.17 6.03 -17.38
CA GLU A 532 -14.98 4.98 -16.76
C GLU A 532 -14.30 3.62 -16.91
N THR A 533 -14.19 2.87 -15.80
CA THR A 533 -13.63 1.53 -15.80
C THR A 533 -14.74 0.51 -16.05
N LYS A 534 -14.81 -0.06 -17.25
CA LYS A 534 -15.73 -1.16 -17.57
C LYS A 534 -15.40 -2.44 -16.83
N HIS A 535 -14.10 -2.65 -16.58
CA HIS A 535 -13.57 -3.77 -15.84
C HIS A 535 -13.02 -3.32 -14.48
N PRO A 536 -13.10 -4.16 -13.44
CA PRO A 536 -12.59 -3.79 -12.14
C PRO A 536 -11.08 -3.53 -12.17
N VAL A 537 -10.66 -2.53 -11.40
CA VAL A 537 -9.25 -2.14 -11.21
C VAL A 537 -8.90 -2.16 -9.74
N LYS A 538 -7.65 -2.42 -9.40
CA LYS A 538 -7.22 -2.47 -8.00
C LYS A 538 -6.80 -1.11 -7.42
N TYR A 539 -6.51 -0.14 -8.27
CA TYR A 539 -6.24 1.25 -7.89
C TYR A 539 -6.42 2.18 -9.08
N LEU A 540 -6.65 3.44 -8.78
CA LEU A 540 -6.75 4.50 -9.78
C LEU A 540 -5.42 5.23 -9.92
N SER A 541 -5.08 5.49 -11.17
CA SER A 541 -3.94 6.31 -11.56
C SER A 541 -4.34 7.26 -12.68
N PHE A 542 -3.72 8.43 -12.69
CA PHE A 542 -3.76 9.32 -13.84
C PHE A 542 -2.43 10.05 -14.02
N ILE A 543 -2.15 10.41 -15.25
CA ILE A 543 -1.00 11.22 -15.61
C ILE A 543 -1.46 12.48 -16.35
N VAL A 544 -0.93 13.62 -15.94
CA VAL A 544 -1.19 14.94 -16.53
C VAL A 544 0.07 15.43 -17.22
N GLY A 545 -0.06 15.96 -18.41
CA GLY A 545 1.06 16.51 -19.16
C GLY A 545 0.59 17.12 -20.49
N LYS A 546 1.53 17.72 -21.21
CA LYS A 546 1.30 18.19 -22.59
C LYS A 546 1.70 17.08 -23.54
N PHE A 547 0.74 16.28 -23.98
CA PHE A 547 0.97 15.13 -24.83
C PHE A 547 0.48 15.36 -26.26
N THR A 548 1.18 14.74 -27.21
CA THR A 548 0.71 14.50 -28.56
C THR A 548 0.19 13.08 -28.65
N ASN A 549 -0.96 12.88 -29.29
CA ASN A 549 -1.59 11.57 -29.48
C ASN A 549 -1.34 11.07 -30.90
N ALA A 550 -1.08 9.77 -31.02
CA ALA A 550 -1.04 9.04 -32.29
C ALA A 550 -1.75 7.68 -32.12
N GLY A 551 -2.54 7.29 -33.10
CA GLY A 551 -3.27 6.02 -33.13
C GLY A 551 -4.66 6.19 -33.73
N GLU A 552 -5.22 5.09 -34.21
CA GLU A 552 -6.57 5.03 -34.80
C GLU A 552 -7.42 4.02 -34.02
N ASP A 553 -8.69 4.35 -33.78
CA ASP A 553 -9.66 3.55 -33.03
C ASP A 553 -10.37 2.49 -33.91
N THR A 554 -9.70 1.97 -34.95
CA THR A 554 -10.32 1.10 -35.97
C THR A 554 -10.32 -0.38 -35.62
N GLU A 555 -9.75 -0.78 -34.47
CA GLU A 555 -9.59 -2.20 -34.07
C GLU A 555 -10.47 -2.56 -32.86
N SER A 556 -10.69 -3.85 -32.65
CA SER A 556 -11.42 -4.39 -31.51
C SER A 556 -10.85 -3.97 -30.14
N LEU A 557 -9.52 -3.76 -30.06
CA LEU A 557 -8.83 -3.19 -28.90
C LEU A 557 -8.18 -1.86 -29.32
N PRO A 558 -8.69 -0.69 -28.90
CA PRO A 558 -8.06 0.59 -29.14
C PRO A 558 -6.68 0.68 -28.46
N ILE A 559 -5.63 0.90 -29.24
CA ILE A 559 -4.27 1.14 -28.73
C ILE A 559 -3.84 2.55 -29.16
N ARG A 560 -3.61 3.42 -28.18
CA ARG A 560 -3.20 4.81 -28.41
C ARG A 560 -1.81 5.06 -27.88
N HIS A 561 -1.03 5.88 -28.57
CA HIS A 561 0.29 6.31 -28.15
C HIS A 561 0.29 7.80 -27.84
N PHE A 562 0.58 8.12 -26.59
CA PHE A 562 0.76 9.49 -26.10
C PHE A 562 2.24 9.74 -25.83
N TYR A 563 2.76 10.87 -26.27
CA TYR A 563 4.15 11.21 -26.04
C TYR A 563 4.32 12.70 -25.77
N SER A 564 5.24 13.06 -24.87
CA SER A 564 5.61 14.45 -24.60
C SER A 564 6.48 15.00 -25.71
N SER A 565 6.48 16.32 -25.91
CA SER A 565 7.37 17.01 -26.87
C SER A 565 8.84 16.61 -26.65
N GLY A 566 9.63 16.61 -27.72
CA GLY A 566 11.07 16.25 -27.68
C GLY A 566 11.39 14.79 -27.91
N ILE A 567 10.38 13.88 -28.01
CA ILE A 567 10.59 12.47 -28.38
C ILE A 567 9.89 12.03 -29.67
N ASP A 568 9.51 13.02 -30.50
CA ASP A 568 8.80 12.78 -31.76
C ASP A 568 9.56 11.85 -32.74
N PHE A 569 10.90 11.92 -32.74
CA PHE A 569 11.74 11.08 -33.59
C PHE A 569 11.67 9.58 -33.25
N MET A 570 11.25 9.23 -32.00
CA MET A 570 11.10 7.86 -31.53
C MET A 570 9.69 7.28 -31.75
N ARG A 571 8.81 8.03 -32.42
CA ARG A 571 7.37 7.72 -32.59
C ARG A 571 7.09 6.48 -33.43
N ARG A 572 7.94 6.21 -34.43
CA ARG A 572 7.70 5.16 -35.40
C ARG A 572 7.79 3.77 -34.79
N GLY A 573 6.81 2.92 -35.10
CA GLY A 573 6.81 1.49 -34.76
C GLY A 573 6.25 1.12 -33.38
N ILE A 574 6.07 2.07 -32.44
CA ILE A 574 5.59 1.76 -31.07
C ILE A 574 4.18 1.13 -31.06
N LEU A 575 3.26 1.69 -31.83
CA LEU A 575 1.89 1.15 -31.92
C LEU A 575 1.88 -0.28 -32.48
N GLN A 576 2.61 -0.49 -33.57
CA GLN A 576 2.71 -1.82 -34.19
C GLN A 576 3.38 -2.82 -33.24
N GLU A 577 4.41 -2.39 -32.52
CA GLU A 577 5.07 -3.24 -31.53
C GLU A 577 4.14 -3.60 -30.38
N ALA A 578 3.39 -2.63 -29.83
CA ALA A 578 2.40 -2.86 -28.80
C ALA A 578 1.31 -3.85 -29.26
N LYS A 579 0.80 -3.71 -30.48
CA LYS A 579 -0.15 -4.65 -31.09
C LYS A 579 0.41 -6.06 -31.17
N ASN A 580 1.66 -6.21 -31.63
CA ASN A 580 2.32 -7.51 -31.74
C ASN A 580 2.50 -8.17 -30.36
N ILE A 581 2.89 -7.39 -29.34
CA ILE A 581 3.06 -7.85 -27.98
C ILE A 581 1.72 -8.31 -27.39
N VAL A 582 0.66 -7.49 -27.52
CA VAL A 582 -0.67 -7.84 -27.01
C VAL A 582 -1.14 -9.15 -27.64
N ARG A 583 -1.06 -9.30 -28.98
CA ARG A 583 -1.44 -10.54 -29.68
C ARG A 583 -0.65 -11.75 -29.15
N PHE A 584 0.67 -11.60 -28.98
CA PHE A 584 1.53 -12.65 -28.44
C PHE A 584 1.11 -13.10 -27.05
N TYR A 585 0.71 -12.16 -26.17
CA TYR A 585 0.24 -12.48 -24.82
C TYR A 585 -1.19 -13.05 -24.80
N GLU A 586 -2.07 -12.57 -25.67
CA GLU A 586 -3.41 -13.16 -25.79
C GLU A 586 -3.37 -14.64 -26.16
N GLU A 587 -2.48 -15.02 -27.06
CA GLU A 587 -2.26 -16.42 -27.43
C GLU A 587 -1.74 -17.28 -26.29
N ARG A 588 -1.02 -16.70 -25.32
CA ARG A 588 -0.31 -17.42 -24.24
C ARG A 588 -0.91 -17.28 -22.85
N PHE A 589 -1.50 -16.13 -22.53
CA PHE A 589 -2.03 -15.82 -21.22
C PHE A 589 -3.56 -15.75 -21.20
N GLY A 590 -4.19 -15.63 -22.37
CA GLY A 590 -5.63 -15.40 -22.51
C GLY A 590 -5.97 -13.97 -22.92
N PRO A 591 -7.23 -13.65 -23.17
CA PRO A 591 -7.66 -12.37 -23.74
C PRO A 591 -7.21 -11.18 -22.92
N TYR A 592 -6.88 -10.07 -23.59
CA TYR A 592 -6.50 -8.81 -22.94
C TYR A 592 -7.57 -8.38 -21.93
N PRO A 593 -7.17 -8.01 -20.69
CA PRO A 593 -8.15 -7.86 -19.61
C PRO A 593 -8.98 -6.58 -19.61
N TYR A 594 -8.62 -5.56 -20.41
CA TYR A 594 -9.25 -4.24 -20.36
C TYR A 594 -9.78 -3.80 -21.73
N GLY A 595 -10.57 -2.71 -21.77
CA GLY A 595 -11.20 -2.22 -23.00
C GLY A 595 -10.28 -1.37 -23.89
N LYS A 596 -9.11 -0.96 -23.43
CA LYS A 596 -8.12 -0.17 -24.19
C LYS A 596 -6.70 -0.40 -23.66
N LEU A 597 -5.70 0.01 -24.45
CA LEU A 597 -4.33 0.18 -24.00
C LEU A 597 -3.79 1.56 -24.42
N SER A 598 -3.41 2.41 -23.48
CA SER A 598 -2.68 3.64 -23.77
C SER A 598 -1.20 3.47 -23.45
N VAL A 599 -0.33 3.72 -24.42
CA VAL A 599 1.12 3.74 -24.24
C VAL A 599 1.56 5.19 -24.09
N VAL A 600 1.98 5.56 -22.89
CA VAL A 600 2.41 6.92 -22.57
C VAL A 600 3.94 6.97 -22.51
N ARG A 601 4.58 7.82 -23.31
CA ARG A 601 6.01 8.05 -23.25
C ARG A 601 6.31 9.46 -22.80
N ARG A 602 7.23 9.58 -21.84
CA ARG A 602 7.66 10.87 -21.31
C ARG A 602 9.16 10.93 -21.12
N LEU A 603 9.72 12.13 -21.20
CA LEU A 603 11.08 12.37 -20.77
C LEU A 603 11.12 12.41 -19.23
N TRP A 604 12.04 11.66 -18.64
CA TRP A 604 12.23 11.60 -17.20
C TRP A 604 13.71 11.48 -16.85
N ILE A 605 14.04 11.70 -15.58
CA ILE A 605 15.44 11.64 -15.09
C ILE A 605 16.04 10.23 -15.08
N THR A 606 15.20 9.21 -15.15
CA THR A 606 15.60 7.80 -15.19
C THR A 606 14.80 7.05 -16.25
N THR A 607 15.35 5.97 -16.76
CA THR A 607 14.59 5.00 -17.56
C THR A 607 13.76 4.14 -16.60
N GLY A 608 12.72 3.52 -17.11
CA GLY A 608 11.85 2.62 -16.35
C GLY A 608 10.41 2.72 -16.84
N GLY A 609 9.52 1.91 -16.27
CA GLY A 609 8.11 1.88 -16.61
C GLY A 609 7.21 1.90 -15.40
N HIS A 610 5.94 2.05 -15.66
CA HIS A 610 4.87 1.90 -14.70
C HIS A 610 3.60 1.53 -15.43
N SER A 611 2.87 0.52 -14.94
CA SER A 611 1.78 -0.10 -15.68
C SER A 611 0.49 -0.17 -14.89
N PRO A 612 -0.23 0.95 -14.73
CA PRO A 612 -1.60 0.91 -14.22
C PRO A 612 -2.52 0.14 -15.19
N ALA A 613 -3.66 -0.32 -14.70
CA ALA A 613 -4.64 -1.00 -15.53
C ALA A 613 -5.07 -0.14 -16.74
N SER A 614 -5.05 -0.71 -17.94
CA SER A 614 -5.42 -0.11 -19.22
C SER A 614 -4.49 0.97 -19.81
N PHE A 615 -3.36 1.27 -19.15
CA PHE A 615 -2.30 2.09 -19.73
C PHE A 615 -0.92 1.76 -19.15
N ILE A 616 0.11 2.06 -19.92
CA ILE A 616 1.51 1.91 -19.49
C ILE A 616 2.24 3.24 -19.67
N ILE A 617 3.23 3.49 -18.83
CA ILE A 617 4.09 4.67 -18.88
C ILE A 617 5.53 4.20 -19.09
N LEU A 618 6.17 4.72 -20.13
CA LEU A 618 7.57 4.48 -20.44
C LEU A 618 8.36 5.75 -20.19
N ASN A 619 9.29 5.69 -19.24
CA ASN A 619 10.17 6.81 -18.94
C ASN A 619 11.40 6.74 -19.86
N GLU A 620 11.58 7.78 -20.69
CA GLU A 620 12.77 7.97 -21.50
C GLU A 620 13.78 8.81 -20.74
N LEU A 621 15.05 8.47 -20.87
CA LEU A 621 16.11 9.22 -20.19
C LEU A 621 16.20 10.65 -20.74
N PHE A 622 16.10 11.63 -19.85
CA PHE A 622 16.29 13.03 -20.20
C PHE A 622 17.76 13.31 -20.54
N GLN A 623 18.01 13.87 -21.72
CA GLN A 623 19.33 14.32 -22.14
C GLN A 623 19.54 15.80 -21.75
N VAL A 624 20.61 16.11 -21.03
CA VAL A 624 20.99 17.49 -20.76
C VAL A 624 21.56 18.12 -22.04
N GLN A 625 21.31 19.43 -22.28
CA GLN A 625 21.65 20.14 -23.52
C GLN A 625 23.13 20.10 -23.91
N ASP A 626 24.03 19.77 -23.01
CA ASP A 626 25.47 19.64 -23.27
C ASP A 626 25.91 18.23 -23.76
N GLY A 627 24.95 17.35 -24.02
CA GLY A 627 25.22 15.98 -24.47
C GLY A 627 25.61 15.01 -23.36
N THR A 628 25.68 15.45 -22.10
CA THR A 628 25.88 14.56 -20.96
C THR A 628 24.59 13.83 -20.65
N VAL A 629 24.57 12.55 -20.94
CA VAL A 629 23.49 11.63 -20.50
C VAL A 629 23.79 11.27 -19.05
N LEU A 630 22.92 11.68 -18.13
CA LEU A 630 22.97 11.20 -16.74
C LEU A 630 22.54 9.74 -16.73
N VAL A 631 23.49 8.83 -16.89
CA VAL A 631 23.27 7.38 -16.73
C VAL A 631 23.51 7.06 -15.26
N PRO A 632 22.46 6.81 -14.46
CA PRO A 632 22.63 6.17 -13.17
C PRO A 632 23.26 4.81 -13.45
N GLY A 633 24.23 4.37 -12.64
CA GLY A 633 25.09 3.22 -12.88
C GLY A 633 24.39 2.06 -13.56
N ARG A 634 25.08 1.50 -14.56
CA ARG A 634 24.55 0.45 -15.43
C ARG A 634 23.91 -0.66 -14.60
N SER A 635 22.64 -0.97 -14.91
CA SER A 635 22.03 -2.19 -14.39
C SER A 635 22.98 -3.37 -14.64
N PRO A 636 23.21 -4.25 -13.66
CA PRO A 636 24.02 -5.45 -13.89
C PRO A 636 23.52 -6.32 -15.04
N VAL A 637 22.22 -6.19 -15.31
CA VAL A 637 21.53 -6.82 -16.44
C VAL A 637 21.08 -5.72 -17.40
N ASP A 638 21.96 -5.36 -18.31
CA ASP A 638 21.65 -4.41 -19.37
C ASP A 638 20.99 -5.14 -20.55
N LEU A 639 19.69 -4.87 -20.75
CA LEU A 639 18.86 -5.36 -21.85
C LEU A 639 18.50 -4.25 -22.85
N SER A 640 19.08 -3.07 -22.74
CA SER A 640 18.79 -1.88 -23.58
C SER A 640 19.01 -2.11 -25.09
N ARG A 641 19.79 -3.13 -25.45
CA ARG A 641 19.96 -3.63 -26.81
C ARG A 641 18.65 -4.04 -27.48
N TRP A 642 17.68 -4.54 -26.70
CA TRP A 642 16.35 -4.95 -27.14
C TRP A 642 15.31 -3.92 -26.65
N LYS A 643 15.01 -2.94 -27.49
CA LYS A 643 14.11 -1.82 -27.14
C LYS A 643 12.71 -2.29 -26.79
N GLU A 644 12.22 -3.34 -27.44
CA GLU A 644 10.92 -3.95 -27.25
C GLU A 644 10.78 -4.67 -25.91
N TYR A 645 11.89 -5.10 -25.30
CA TYR A 645 11.86 -5.78 -24.00
C TYR A 645 11.08 -5.00 -22.95
N PHE A 646 11.36 -3.70 -22.88
CA PHE A 646 10.75 -2.83 -21.88
C PHE A 646 9.25 -2.68 -22.07
N ILE A 647 8.83 -2.45 -23.36
CA ILE A 647 7.41 -2.35 -23.69
C ILE A 647 6.69 -3.66 -23.41
N ALA A 648 7.32 -4.80 -23.74
CA ALA A 648 6.75 -6.11 -23.50
C ALA A 648 6.56 -6.39 -21.99
N HIS A 649 7.53 -6.01 -21.15
CA HIS A 649 7.43 -6.14 -19.71
C HIS A 649 6.25 -5.33 -19.15
N GLU A 650 6.14 -4.05 -19.53
CA GLU A 650 5.06 -3.18 -19.05
C GLU A 650 3.67 -3.63 -19.55
N ILE A 651 3.58 -4.15 -20.78
CA ILE A 651 2.30 -4.69 -21.29
C ILE A 651 1.94 -6.00 -20.57
N ALA A 652 2.91 -6.87 -20.23
CA ALA A 652 2.64 -8.10 -19.50
C ALA A 652 1.99 -7.85 -18.14
N HIS A 653 2.32 -6.72 -17.51
CA HIS A 653 1.70 -6.30 -16.25
C HIS A 653 0.18 -6.10 -16.36
N GLN A 654 -0.39 -5.93 -17.54
CA GLN A 654 -1.85 -5.85 -17.68
C GLN A 654 -2.53 -7.16 -17.24
N TRP A 655 -1.90 -8.31 -17.49
CA TRP A 655 -2.31 -9.62 -16.97
C TRP A 655 -1.81 -9.83 -15.55
N TRP A 656 -0.47 -9.69 -15.34
CA TRP A 656 0.24 -10.05 -14.12
C TRP A 656 0.57 -8.81 -13.28
N GLY A 657 -0.13 -8.64 -12.18
CA GLY A 657 -0.01 -7.46 -11.33
C GLY A 657 -1.21 -6.54 -11.39
N GLN A 658 -1.88 -6.40 -12.54
CA GLN A 658 -3.11 -5.60 -12.66
C GLN A 658 -4.36 -6.48 -12.65
N ALA A 659 -4.57 -7.36 -13.61
CA ALA A 659 -5.76 -8.22 -13.63
C ALA A 659 -5.67 -9.36 -12.62
N VAL A 660 -4.51 -9.96 -12.43
CA VAL A 660 -4.23 -10.91 -11.35
C VAL A 660 -3.20 -10.28 -10.43
N THR A 661 -3.57 -10.02 -9.18
CA THR A 661 -2.65 -9.48 -8.17
C THR A 661 -2.23 -10.56 -7.17
N TRP A 662 -1.36 -10.24 -6.25
CA TRP A 662 -0.84 -11.14 -5.22
C TRP A 662 -1.62 -10.99 -3.91
N LYS A 663 -1.79 -12.08 -3.15
CA LYS A 663 -2.44 -12.08 -1.83
C LYS A 663 -1.54 -11.43 -0.78
N THR A 664 -0.30 -11.89 -0.70
CA THR A 664 0.68 -11.42 0.28
C THR A 664 1.97 -10.98 -0.40
N TYR A 665 2.91 -10.39 0.32
CA TYR A 665 4.20 -10.03 -0.25
C TYR A 665 5.00 -11.27 -0.70
N HIS A 666 4.73 -12.45 -0.15
CA HIS A 666 5.32 -13.73 -0.57
C HIS A 666 4.98 -14.08 -2.02
N ASP A 667 3.84 -13.60 -2.49
CA ASP A 667 3.32 -13.88 -3.82
C ASP A 667 3.67 -12.80 -4.85
N HIS A 668 4.45 -11.79 -4.46
CA HIS A 668 4.77 -10.62 -5.30
C HIS A 668 5.45 -10.98 -6.62
N TRP A 669 6.14 -12.13 -6.69
CA TRP A 669 6.76 -12.65 -7.91
C TRP A 669 5.73 -12.93 -9.03
N LEU A 670 4.46 -13.19 -8.69
CA LEU A 670 3.36 -13.34 -9.66
C LEU A 670 3.17 -12.10 -10.55
N SER A 671 3.57 -10.93 -10.08
CA SER A 671 3.59 -9.71 -10.89
C SER A 671 4.90 -9.60 -11.69
N GLU A 672 5.99 -9.35 -11.00
CA GLU A 672 7.26 -8.99 -11.63
C GLU A 672 7.93 -10.16 -12.35
N GLY A 673 7.88 -11.35 -11.74
CA GLY A 673 8.47 -12.56 -12.31
C GLY A 673 7.77 -13.02 -13.59
N LEU A 674 6.42 -13.03 -13.59
CA LEU A 674 5.65 -13.41 -14.77
C LEU A 674 5.74 -12.33 -15.88
N ALA A 675 5.77 -11.04 -15.51
CA ALA A 675 5.97 -9.97 -16.50
C ALA A 675 7.37 -10.05 -17.15
N GLN A 676 8.40 -10.29 -16.34
CA GLN A 676 9.76 -10.48 -16.83
C GLN A 676 9.86 -11.71 -17.73
N PHE A 677 9.27 -12.84 -17.32
CA PHE A 677 9.21 -14.06 -18.13
C PHE A 677 8.52 -13.81 -19.47
N GLY A 678 7.35 -13.16 -19.45
CA GLY A 678 6.61 -12.80 -20.65
C GLY A 678 7.44 -11.97 -21.63
N ALA A 679 8.16 -10.95 -21.14
CA ALA A 679 9.03 -10.12 -21.95
C ALA A 679 10.19 -10.91 -22.59
N VAL A 680 10.80 -11.83 -21.83
CA VAL A 680 11.86 -12.70 -22.33
C VAL A 680 11.34 -13.66 -23.40
N GLN A 681 10.15 -14.25 -23.21
CA GLN A 681 9.54 -15.13 -24.22
C GLN A 681 9.13 -14.36 -25.49
N TYR A 682 8.70 -13.09 -25.36
CA TYR A 682 8.47 -12.24 -26.54
C TYR A 682 9.76 -11.97 -27.32
N LEU A 683 10.87 -11.71 -26.64
CA LEU A 683 12.18 -11.56 -27.30
C LEU A 683 12.60 -12.87 -28.01
N ARG A 684 12.38 -14.03 -27.38
CA ARG A 684 12.61 -15.35 -27.99
C ARG A 684 11.82 -15.50 -29.30
N GLN A 685 10.52 -15.17 -29.26
CA GLN A 685 9.65 -15.22 -30.44
C GLN A 685 10.17 -14.32 -31.59
N LYS A 686 10.72 -13.16 -31.25
CA LYS A 686 11.13 -12.14 -32.23
C LYS A 686 12.55 -12.36 -32.77
N HIS A 687 13.46 -12.85 -31.94
CA HIS A 687 14.89 -12.94 -32.24
C HIS A 687 15.45 -14.37 -32.27
N GLY A 688 14.60 -15.37 -32.01
CA GLY A 688 14.99 -16.78 -31.94
C GLY A 688 15.61 -17.16 -30.57
N ASP A 689 15.91 -18.47 -30.43
CA ASP A 689 16.38 -19.04 -29.16
C ASP A 689 17.77 -18.53 -28.72
N GLU A 690 18.58 -18.03 -29.62
CA GLU A 690 19.93 -17.51 -29.31
C GLU A 690 19.89 -16.31 -28.33
N VAL A 691 18.80 -15.55 -28.32
CA VAL A 691 18.63 -14.43 -27.38
C VAL A 691 18.64 -14.90 -25.94
N LEU A 692 18.11 -16.11 -25.66
CA LEU A 692 18.05 -16.69 -24.32
C LEU A 692 19.45 -16.95 -23.76
N GLU A 693 20.43 -17.41 -24.56
CA GLU A 693 21.80 -17.64 -24.09
C GLU A 693 22.42 -16.36 -23.52
N THR A 694 22.18 -15.23 -24.19
CA THR A 694 22.67 -13.94 -23.73
C THR A 694 21.95 -13.47 -22.45
N ILE A 695 20.62 -13.58 -22.42
CA ILE A 695 19.80 -13.10 -21.30
C ILE A 695 20.02 -13.98 -20.06
N PHE A 696 19.90 -15.29 -20.20
CA PHE A 696 20.05 -16.23 -19.09
C PHE A 696 21.45 -16.23 -18.50
N GLY A 697 22.48 -16.09 -19.34
CA GLY A 697 23.84 -15.92 -18.84
C GLY A 697 24.05 -14.67 -17.99
N LYS A 698 23.31 -13.58 -18.25
CA LYS A 698 23.32 -12.39 -17.40
C LYS A 698 22.49 -12.62 -16.11
N PHE A 699 21.32 -13.22 -16.25
CA PHE A 699 20.40 -13.49 -15.14
C PHE A 699 21.04 -14.44 -14.12
N SER A 700 21.59 -15.55 -14.59
CA SER A 700 22.25 -16.56 -13.76
C SER A 700 23.40 -15.97 -12.94
N ARG A 701 24.34 -15.28 -13.59
CA ARG A 701 25.48 -14.64 -12.90
C ARG A 701 25.04 -13.63 -11.83
N TRP A 702 23.93 -12.92 -12.05
CA TRP A 702 23.44 -11.95 -11.09
C TRP A 702 22.68 -12.63 -9.96
N THR A 703 21.92 -13.66 -10.24
CA THR A 703 21.23 -14.52 -9.28
C THR A 703 22.25 -15.17 -8.34
N GLU A 704 23.34 -15.77 -8.86
CA GLU A 704 24.40 -16.39 -8.07
C GLU A 704 25.05 -15.41 -7.07
N LYS A 705 25.27 -14.17 -7.46
CA LYS A 705 25.82 -13.13 -6.58
C LYS A 705 24.86 -12.73 -5.45
N LYS A 706 23.55 -12.80 -5.68
CA LYS A 706 22.55 -12.19 -4.81
C LYS A 706 21.60 -13.18 -4.14
N SER A 707 21.56 -14.46 -4.52
CA SER A 707 20.64 -15.48 -3.96
C SER A 707 20.71 -15.57 -2.44
N LYS A 708 21.90 -15.39 -1.85
CA LYS A 708 22.09 -15.40 -0.40
C LYS A 708 21.22 -14.43 0.40
N TRP A 709 20.66 -13.40 -0.24
CA TRP A 709 19.81 -12.41 0.42
C TRP A 709 18.41 -12.93 0.73
N GLY A 710 18.00 -14.03 0.10
CA GLY A 710 16.72 -14.67 0.42
C GLY A 710 16.09 -15.41 -0.75
N PRO A 711 15.03 -16.16 -0.49
CA PRO A 711 14.24 -16.84 -1.50
C PRO A 711 13.32 -15.89 -2.29
N ILE A 712 12.69 -16.40 -3.35
CA ILE A 712 11.70 -15.67 -4.16
C ILE A 712 10.49 -15.25 -3.30
N ILE A 713 10.05 -16.09 -2.38
CA ILE A 713 8.92 -15.81 -1.49
C ILE A 713 9.15 -14.64 -0.52
N LEU A 714 10.36 -14.10 -0.39
CA LEU A 714 10.58 -12.83 0.31
C LEU A 714 10.00 -11.61 -0.43
N GLY A 715 9.69 -11.76 -1.71
CA GLY A 715 8.95 -10.75 -2.47
C GLY A 715 9.52 -9.34 -2.38
N GLY A 716 8.63 -8.37 -2.30
CA GLY A 716 8.98 -6.95 -2.20
C GLY A 716 9.82 -6.59 -0.98
N ARG A 717 9.87 -7.43 0.04
CA ARG A 717 10.69 -7.23 1.23
C ARG A 717 12.19 -7.22 0.95
N LEU A 718 12.64 -7.89 -0.11
CA LEU A 718 14.03 -7.84 -0.58
C LEU A 718 14.49 -6.41 -0.93
N THR A 719 13.59 -5.52 -1.34
CA THR A 719 13.91 -4.10 -1.60
C THR A 719 14.45 -3.39 -0.36
N LEU A 720 13.93 -3.76 0.82
CA LEU A 720 14.34 -3.19 2.10
C LEU A 720 15.71 -3.69 2.56
N GLN A 721 16.12 -4.88 2.10
CA GLN A 721 17.40 -5.49 2.42
C GLN A 721 18.50 -5.03 1.46
N ASP A 722 18.31 -5.28 0.17
CA ASP A 722 19.20 -4.90 -0.92
C ASP A 722 18.36 -4.77 -2.21
N PRO A 723 18.11 -3.56 -2.73
CA PRO A 723 17.32 -3.38 -3.96
C PRO A 723 17.89 -4.11 -5.19
N LEU A 724 19.21 -4.34 -5.25
CA LEU A 724 19.81 -5.15 -6.33
C LEU A 724 19.54 -6.65 -6.12
N ALA A 725 19.39 -7.11 -4.86
CA ALA A 725 18.94 -8.46 -4.60
C ALA A 725 17.50 -8.67 -5.00
N TYR A 726 16.63 -7.69 -4.76
CA TYR A 726 15.25 -7.73 -5.25
C TYR A 726 15.20 -7.97 -6.77
N GLN A 727 15.94 -7.20 -7.56
CA GLN A 727 16.00 -7.37 -9.00
C GLN A 727 16.56 -8.76 -9.40
N ALA A 728 17.63 -9.20 -8.75
CA ALA A 728 18.25 -10.48 -9.05
C ALA A 728 17.35 -11.68 -8.75
N ILE A 729 16.54 -11.58 -7.70
CA ILE A 729 15.74 -12.70 -7.18
C ILE A 729 14.33 -12.66 -7.76
N ILE A 730 13.61 -11.56 -7.61
CA ILE A 730 12.21 -11.49 -8.02
C ILE A 730 12.06 -11.42 -9.54
N TYR A 731 12.97 -10.76 -10.26
CA TYR A 731 12.94 -10.72 -11.72
C TYR A 731 13.70 -11.89 -12.33
N ASN A 732 15.01 -11.97 -12.06
CA ASN A 732 15.89 -12.84 -12.84
C ASN A 732 15.80 -14.31 -12.41
N LYS A 733 15.91 -14.62 -11.10
CA LYS A 733 15.79 -16.00 -10.60
C LYS A 733 14.40 -16.56 -10.90
N THR A 734 13.35 -15.74 -10.74
CA THR A 734 11.98 -16.18 -11.06
C THR A 734 11.83 -16.50 -12.55
N THR A 735 12.37 -15.66 -13.45
CA THR A 735 12.31 -15.93 -14.89
C THR A 735 13.02 -17.24 -15.25
N LEU A 736 14.19 -17.49 -14.66
CA LEU A 736 14.92 -18.76 -14.86
C LEU A 736 14.11 -19.95 -14.32
N ALA A 737 13.52 -19.82 -13.12
CA ALA A 737 12.69 -20.87 -12.53
C ALA A 737 11.43 -21.16 -13.38
N LEU A 738 10.76 -20.12 -13.88
CA LEU A 738 9.60 -20.29 -14.78
C LEU A 738 9.99 -20.91 -16.13
N ASN A 739 11.17 -20.61 -16.66
CA ASN A 739 11.67 -21.25 -17.88
C ASN A 739 11.98 -22.73 -17.62
N MET A 740 12.63 -23.07 -16.49
CA MET A 740 12.82 -24.46 -16.08
C MET A 740 11.49 -25.20 -15.90
N LEU A 741 10.50 -24.55 -15.30
CA LEU A 741 9.17 -25.11 -15.14
C LEU A 741 8.50 -25.38 -16.50
N MET A 742 8.64 -24.45 -17.45
CA MET A 742 8.15 -24.63 -18.83
C MET A 742 8.82 -25.83 -19.51
N ASP A 743 10.15 -25.99 -19.35
CA ASP A 743 10.88 -27.14 -19.89
C ASP A 743 10.42 -28.46 -19.25
N LEU A 744 10.12 -28.48 -17.92
CA LEU A 744 9.63 -29.67 -17.20
C LEU A 744 8.19 -30.08 -17.57
N LEU A 745 7.31 -29.11 -17.85
CA LEU A 745 5.92 -29.34 -18.19
C LEU A 745 5.69 -29.53 -19.70
N GLY A 746 6.61 -29.02 -20.52
CA GLY A 746 6.40 -28.78 -21.94
C GLY A 746 5.70 -27.44 -22.21
N GLU A 747 6.10 -26.77 -23.28
CA GLU A 747 5.67 -25.40 -23.59
C GLU A 747 4.15 -25.26 -23.69
N GLU A 748 3.47 -26.18 -24.36
CA GLU A 748 2.01 -26.15 -24.53
C GLU A 748 1.26 -26.27 -23.18
N SER A 749 1.63 -27.27 -22.37
CA SER A 749 1.03 -27.50 -21.04
C SER A 749 1.28 -26.31 -20.12
N PHE A 750 2.47 -25.72 -20.13
CA PHE A 750 2.80 -24.56 -19.33
C PHE A 750 1.92 -23.34 -19.69
N TYR A 751 1.73 -23.05 -20.97
CA TYR A 751 0.83 -21.97 -21.38
C TYR A 751 -0.65 -22.29 -21.10
N GLN A 752 -1.07 -23.54 -21.10
CA GLN A 752 -2.40 -23.92 -20.60
C GLN A 752 -2.57 -23.60 -19.11
N VAL A 753 -1.52 -23.87 -18.30
CA VAL A 753 -1.51 -23.48 -16.87
C VAL A 753 -1.67 -21.96 -16.72
N LEU A 754 -0.91 -21.15 -17.45
CA LEU A 754 -0.99 -19.69 -17.35
C LEU A 754 -2.37 -19.17 -17.77
N LYS A 755 -2.97 -19.70 -18.84
CA LYS A 755 -4.33 -19.33 -19.27
C LYS A 755 -5.38 -19.67 -18.22
N GLU A 756 -5.30 -20.87 -17.64
CA GLU A 756 -6.27 -21.32 -16.65
C GLU A 756 -6.11 -20.55 -15.33
N PHE A 757 -4.87 -20.32 -14.91
CA PHE A 757 -4.58 -19.50 -13.74
C PHE A 757 -5.11 -18.07 -13.89
N PHE A 758 -4.89 -17.44 -15.05
CA PHE A 758 -5.46 -16.15 -15.38
C PHE A 758 -7.00 -16.18 -15.38
N ARG A 759 -7.62 -17.18 -16.00
CA ARG A 759 -9.08 -17.32 -16.06
C ARG A 759 -9.70 -17.41 -14.67
N ARG A 760 -9.07 -18.15 -13.75
CA ARG A 760 -9.56 -18.35 -12.37
C ARG A 760 -9.42 -17.10 -11.50
N HIS A 761 -8.31 -16.39 -11.66
CA HIS A 761 -7.94 -15.32 -10.76
C HIS A 761 -8.06 -13.92 -11.36
N LYS A 762 -8.63 -13.80 -12.55
CA LYS A 762 -8.86 -12.51 -13.20
C LYS A 762 -9.70 -11.59 -12.29
N TYR A 763 -9.19 -10.39 -12.02
CA TYR A 763 -9.72 -9.38 -11.09
C TYR A 763 -9.80 -9.88 -9.64
N SER A 764 -8.82 -10.64 -9.23
CA SER A 764 -8.66 -11.06 -7.85
C SER A 764 -7.20 -11.21 -7.44
N ALA A 765 -6.96 -11.44 -6.15
CA ALA A 765 -5.64 -11.75 -5.63
C ALA A 765 -5.41 -13.27 -5.63
N ALA A 766 -4.23 -13.68 -6.04
CA ALA A 766 -3.79 -15.07 -6.05
C ALA A 766 -2.52 -15.28 -5.22
N SER A 767 -2.32 -16.50 -4.74
CA SER A 767 -1.15 -16.93 -4.01
C SER A 767 -0.28 -17.88 -4.83
N THR A 768 0.95 -18.09 -4.36
CA THR A 768 1.85 -19.13 -4.88
C THR A 768 1.21 -20.52 -4.82
N GLN A 769 0.43 -20.79 -3.76
CA GLN A 769 -0.28 -22.07 -3.61
C GLN A 769 -1.38 -22.23 -4.66
N ASP A 770 -2.13 -21.18 -5.00
CA ASP A 770 -3.12 -21.23 -6.08
C ASP A 770 -2.47 -21.55 -7.44
N PHE A 771 -1.23 -21.04 -7.65
CA PHE A 771 -0.47 -21.33 -8.86
C PHE A 771 0.00 -22.78 -8.90
N ILE A 772 0.55 -23.31 -7.80
CA ILE A 772 0.95 -24.72 -7.67
C ILE A 772 -0.24 -25.65 -7.91
N GLN A 773 -1.36 -25.39 -7.27
CA GLN A 773 -2.59 -26.17 -7.46
C GLN A 773 -3.04 -26.18 -8.92
N THR A 774 -2.97 -25.04 -9.61
CA THR A 774 -3.34 -24.97 -11.04
C THR A 774 -2.41 -25.82 -11.90
N ILE A 775 -1.11 -25.85 -11.58
CA ILE A 775 -0.14 -26.72 -12.28
C ILE A 775 -0.47 -28.19 -12.06
N GLU A 776 -0.70 -28.59 -10.81
CA GLU A 776 -0.98 -29.99 -10.47
C GLU A 776 -2.25 -30.51 -11.14
N GLU A 777 -3.31 -29.70 -11.15
CA GLU A 777 -4.59 -30.06 -11.80
C GLU A 777 -4.46 -30.25 -13.32
N ILE A 778 -3.60 -29.45 -14.00
CA ILE A 778 -3.45 -29.53 -15.46
C ILE A 778 -2.40 -30.56 -15.87
N SER A 779 -1.26 -30.62 -15.17
CA SER A 779 -0.14 -31.48 -15.56
C SER A 779 -0.15 -32.86 -14.91
N GLY A 780 -0.89 -33.04 -13.80
CA GLY A 780 -0.86 -34.23 -12.97
C GLY A 780 0.47 -34.46 -12.24
N LYS A 781 1.37 -33.46 -12.23
CA LYS A 781 2.70 -33.57 -11.61
C LYS A 781 2.72 -32.87 -10.26
N ASN A 782 3.25 -33.56 -9.22
CA ASN A 782 3.62 -32.89 -7.96
C ASN A 782 4.96 -32.18 -8.14
N LEU A 783 4.98 -30.89 -7.83
CA LEU A 783 6.17 -30.04 -7.96
C LEU A 783 6.60 -29.37 -6.64
N ASP A 784 6.15 -29.87 -5.51
CA ASP A 784 6.48 -29.32 -4.19
C ASP A 784 7.99 -29.14 -3.98
N VAL A 785 8.77 -30.17 -4.32
CA VAL A 785 10.24 -30.12 -4.20
C VAL A 785 10.84 -29.04 -5.12
N PHE A 786 10.30 -28.89 -6.34
CA PHE A 786 10.73 -27.82 -7.25
C PHE A 786 10.45 -26.43 -6.64
N PHE A 787 9.23 -26.19 -6.16
CA PHE A 787 8.86 -24.90 -5.57
C PHE A 787 9.62 -24.63 -4.28
N GLN A 788 9.81 -25.63 -3.43
CA GLN A 788 10.61 -25.49 -2.21
C GLN A 788 12.06 -25.12 -2.52
N GLY A 789 12.69 -25.78 -3.50
CA GLY A 789 14.08 -25.51 -3.89
C GLY A 789 14.25 -24.15 -4.56
N TRP A 790 13.42 -23.79 -5.54
CA TRP A 790 13.62 -22.59 -6.33
C TRP A 790 12.95 -21.35 -5.74
N PHE A 791 11.76 -21.45 -5.16
CA PHE A 791 10.99 -20.35 -4.61
C PHE A 791 11.18 -20.16 -3.11
N GLY A 792 11.30 -21.27 -2.36
CA GLY A 792 11.39 -21.28 -0.90
C GLY A 792 12.81 -21.22 -0.35
N SER A 793 13.84 -21.50 -1.18
CA SER A 793 15.25 -21.54 -0.73
C SER A 793 16.06 -20.37 -1.29
N TYR A 794 17.01 -19.89 -0.47
CA TYR A 794 18.07 -18.97 -0.90
C TYR A 794 19.30 -19.68 -1.46
N SER A 795 19.41 -21.01 -1.28
CA SER A 795 20.45 -21.84 -1.89
C SER A 795 20.28 -21.95 -3.41
N LEU A 796 21.35 -22.30 -4.06
CA LEU A 796 21.39 -22.67 -5.48
C LEU A 796 22.10 -24.03 -5.60
N PRO A 797 21.77 -24.82 -6.63
CA PRO A 797 22.40 -26.13 -6.81
C PRO A 797 23.92 -26.02 -6.97
N GLU A 798 24.63 -26.94 -6.33
CA GLU A 798 26.05 -27.19 -6.48
C GLU A 798 26.19 -28.63 -7.03
N VAL A 799 26.60 -28.76 -8.28
CA VAL A 799 26.47 -29.96 -9.09
C VAL A 799 27.85 -30.37 -9.65
N ASN A 800 28.25 -31.59 -9.41
CA ASN A 800 29.40 -32.21 -10.09
C ASN A 800 28.87 -32.99 -11.29
N VAL A 801 29.35 -32.68 -12.49
CA VAL A 801 28.97 -33.37 -13.71
C VAL A 801 30.19 -33.99 -14.37
N SER A 802 30.22 -35.32 -14.45
CA SER A 802 31.22 -36.02 -15.23
C SER A 802 30.59 -36.71 -16.45
N HIS A 803 31.33 -36.80 -17.53
CA HIS A 803 30.84 -37.44 -18.75
C HIS A 803 31.90 -38.36 -19.37
N SER A 804 31.46 -39.41 -20.03
CA SER A 804 32.29 -40.27 -20.84
C SER A 804 31.62 -40.67 -22.17
N VAL A 805 32.41 -40.88 -23.20
CA VAL A 805 31.93 -41.29 -24.51
C VAL A 805 32.47 -42.63 -24.85
N LYS A 806 31.62 -43.62 -25.05
CA LYS A 806 32.02 -45.00 -25.44
C LYS A 806 31.47 -45.31 -26.83
N LYS A 807 32.28 -46.02 -27.65
CA LYS A 807 31.82 -46.56 -28.92
C LYS A 807 30.88 -47.74 -28.66
N ALA A 808 29.68 -47.74 -29.23
CA ALA A 808 28.69 -48.81 -29.13
C ALA A 808 28.38 -49.39 -30.49
N ASN A 809 27.68 -50.54 -30.55
CA ASN A 809 27.27 -51.14 -31.80
C ASN A 809 26.33 -50.18 -32.56
N GLY A 810 26.80 -49.65 -33.69
CA GLY A 810 26.04 -48.73 -34.54
C GLY A 810 26.12 -47.24 -34.19
N GLY A 811 27.05 -46.80 -33.28
CA GLY A 811 27.22 -45.39 -32.93
C GLY A 811 28.08 -45.17 -31.68
N TYR A 812 27.71 -44.21 -30.88
CA TYR A 812 28.36 -43.87 -29.61
C TYR A 812 27.33 -43.76 -28.49
N THR A 813 27.76 -43.92 -27.26
CA THR A 813 26.97 -43.62 -26.07
C THR A 813 27.67 -42.54 -25.26
N LEU A 814 26.99 -41.44 -24.99
CA LEU A 814 27.39 -40.43 -24.03
C LEU A 814 26.74 -40.75 -22.68
N SER A 815 27.60 -41.10 -21.70
CA SER A 815 27.18 -41.34 -20.30
C SER A 815 27.46 -40.09 -19.50
N LEU A 816 26.50 -39.64 -18.74
CA LEU A 816 26.58 -38.51 -17.84
C LEU A 816 26.37 -39.02 -16.40
N LYS A 817 27.21 -38.61 -15.49
CA LYS A 817 26.98 -38.81 -14.05
C LYS A 817 26.87 -37.47 -13.38
N ILE A 818 25.78 -37.27 -12.64
CA ILE A 818 25.41 -36.03 -11.99
C ILE A 818 25.28 -36.29 -10.50
N ASP A 819 26.03 -35.53 -9.69
CA ASP A 819 26.02 -35.60 -8.24
C ASP A 819 25.70 -34.21 -7.69
N GLN A 820 24.57 -34.04 -6.99
CA GLN A 820 24.14 -32.79 -6.34
C GLN A 820 24.46 -32.83 -4.83
N ARG A 821 24.76 -31.68 -4.24
CA ARG A 821 24.94 -31.55 -2.80
C ARG A 821 23.62 -31.60 -2.04
N GLU A 822 22.58 -30.97 -2.58
CA GLU A 822 21.20 -30.92 -2.08
C GLU A 822 20.27 -31.22 -3.24
N ALA A 823 19.16 -31.89 -3.00
CA ALA A 823 18.21 -32.26 -4.04
C ALA A 823 17.49 -31.03 -4.61
N PHE A 824 17.79 -30.70 -5.85
CA PHE A 824 17.03 -29.74 -6.67
C PHE A 824 16.44 -30.47 -7.86
N ILE A 825 15.24 -30.09 -8.29
CA ILE A 825 14.66 -30.55 -9.54
C ILE A 825 14.91 -29.50 -10.61
N PHE A 826 15.55 -29.89 -11.73
CA PHE A 826 15.76 -28.96 -12.86
C PHE A 826 15.94 -29.71 -14.17
N PRO A 827 15.57 -29.12 -15.33
CA PRO A 827 15.91 -29.61 -16.65
C PRO A 827 17.35 -29.20 -16.98
N LEU A 828 18.19 -30.17 -17.28
CA LEU A 828 19.58 -29.92 -17.68
C LEU A 828 19.74 -30.13 -19.18
N TRP A 829 20.06 -29.06 -19.89
CA TRP A 829 20.36 -29.10 -21.31
C TRP A 829 21.83 -29.46 -21.53
N ILE A 830 22.08 -30.39 -22.48
CA ILE A 830 23.38 -30.80 -22.96
C ILE A 830 23.45 -30.48 -24.43
N GLU A 831 24.54 -29.87 -24.88
CA GLU A 831 24.79 -29.49 -26.25
C GLU A 831 26.12 -30.13 -26.73
N TRP A 832 26.12 -30.66 -27.94
CA TRP A 832 27.34 -31.18 -28.58
C TRP A 832 27.29 -30.97 -30.08
N ILE A 833 28.44 -31.15 -30.74
CA ILE A 833 28.52 -31.22 -32.20
C ILE A 833 28.65 -32.68 -32.63
N GLU A 834 27.75 -33.17 -33.48
CA GLU A 834 27.67 -34.50 -34.02
C GLU A 834 27.57 -34.41 -35.56
N ASN A 835 28.46 -35.08 -36.26
CA ASN A 835 28.53 -35.06 -37.74
C ASN A 835 28.55 -33.63 -38.36
N GLY A 836 29.08 -32.66 -37.63
CA GLY A 836 29.13 -31.25 -38.01
C GLY A 836 27.90 -30.40 -37.63
N GLU A 837 26.86 -31.03 -37.16
CA GLU A 837 25.63 -30.36 -36.71
C GLU A 837 25.57 -30.17 -35.20
N LYS A 838 24.95 -29.11 -34.76
CA LYS A 838 24.72 -28.81 -33.33
C LYS A 838 23.48 -29.56 -32.85
N VAL A 839 23.65 -30.45 -31.88
CA VAL A 839 22.60 -31.25 -31.27
C VAL A 839 22.42 -30.83 -29.83
N LYS A 840 21.17 -30.72 -29.36
CA LYS A 840 20.81 -30.46 -27.98
C LYS A 840 19.86 -31.53 -27.44
N LYS A 841 20.10 -31.95 -26.19
CA LYS A 841 19.19 -32.86 -25.49
C LYS A 841 19.01 -32.40 -24.03
N MET A 842 17.83 -32.59 -23.51
CA MET A 842 17.49 -32.30 -22.13
C MET A 842 17.38 -33.61 -21.36
N VAL A 843 17.89 -33.62 -20.13
CA VAL A 843 17.62 -34.61 -19.09
C VAL A 843 17.00 -33.91 -17.90
N ILE A 844 16.13 -34.60 -17.16
CA ILE A 844 15.55 -34.10 -15.93
C ILE A 844 16.35 -34.62 -14.78
N VAL A 845 16.92 -33.74 -13.98
CA VAL A 845 17.67 -34.08 -12.76
C VAL A 845 16.70 -33.85 -11.60
N ASP A 846 16.41 -34.92 -10.83
CA ASP A 846 15.44 -34.91 -9.72
C ASP A 846 15.93 -35.68 -8.49
N GLU A 847 17.08 -36.38 -8.58
CA GLU A 847 17.72 -37.06 -7.46
C GLU A 847 19.11 -36.48 -7.14
N VAL A 848 19.64 -36.82 -5.98
CA VAL A 848 20.98 -36.37 -5.54
C VAL A 848 22.10 -36.96 -6.41
N ASN A 849 21.95 -38.24 -6.84
CA ASN A 849 22.92 -38.97 -7.66
C ASN A 849 22.18 -39.64 -8.82
N GLU A 850 22.52 -39.26 -10.06
CA GLU A 850 21.88 -39.80 -11.24
C GLU A 850 22.87 -40.08 -12.36
N GLU A 851 22.53 -41.09 -13.18
CA GLU A 851 23.30 -41.47 -14.36
C GLU A 851 22.38 -41.51 -15.59
N PHE A 852 22.80 -40.85 -16.66
CA PHE A 852 22.07 -40.80 -17.93
C PHE A 852 22.88 -41.37 -19.06
N GLU A 853 22.25 -42.14 -19.94
CA GLU A 853 22.84 -42.63 -21.18
C GLU A 853 22.14 -42.05 -22.42
N ILE A 854 22.92 -41.40 -23.30
CA ILE A 854 22.43 -40.79 -24.52
C ILE A 854 23.07 -41.54 -25.71
N LYS A 855 22.25 -42.17 -26.53
CA LYS A 855 22.69 -42.83 -27.75
C LYS A 855 22.93 -41.79 -28.86
N LEU A 856 24.03 -41.88 -29.57
CA LEU A 856 24.50 -40.97 -30.60
C LEU A 856 24.82 -41.75 -31.86
N GLU A 857 24.55 -41.15 -33.01
CA GLU A 857 24.92 -41.76 -34.33
C GLU A 857 26.38 -41.52 -34.67
N GLY A 858 26.92 -40.33 -34.30
CA GLY A 858 28.30 -39.94 -34.58
C GLY A 858 29.08 -39.65 -33.28
N LYS A 859 30.40 -39.52 -33.41
CA LYS A 859 31.26 -39.16 -32.28
C LYS A 859 31.01 -37.71 -31.86
N PRO A 860 30.54 -37.46 -30.63
CA PRO A 860 30.28 -36.11 -30.17
C PRO A 860 31.60 -35.35 -29.93
N THR A 861 31.56 -34.06 -30.23
CA THR A 861 32.65 -33.12 -29.91
C THR A 861 32.08 -31.86 -29.29
N LYS A 862 32.89 -31.08 -28.57
CA LYS A 862 32.48 -29.82 -27.91
C LYS A 862 31.27 -29.98 -27.03
N ILE A 863 31.25 -30.98 -26.19
CA ILE A 863 30.16 -31.21 -25.22
C ILE A 863 30.10 -30.04 -24.22
N LYS A 864 28.94 -29.43 -24.10
CA LYS A 864 28.64 -28.35 -23.14
C LYS A 864 27.49 -28.76 -22.24
N ILE A 865 27.66 -28.60 -20.98
CA ILE A 865 26.62 -28.77 -19.94
C ILE A 865 26.06 -27.41 -19.58
N ASN A 866 24.72 -27.28 -19.45
CA ASN A 866 24.02 -26.04 -19.16
C ASN A 866 24.44 -24.90 -20.12
N PRO A 867 24.38 -25.09 -21.46
CA PRO A 867 25.00 -24.18 -22.42
C PRO A 867 24.43 -22.76 -22.43
N ASN A 868 23.16 -22.61 -22.09
CA ASN A 868 22.48 -21.32 -22.03
C ASN A 868 22.45 -20.74 -20.60
N SER A 869 23.06 -21.36 -19.61
CA SER A 869 23.02 -20.98 -18.20
C SER A 869 21.59 -20.84 -17.66
N ALA A 870 20.63 -21.63 -18.18
CA ALA A 870 19.25 -21.61 -17.75
C ALA A 870 19.06 -22.05 -16.29
N VAL A 871 19.95 -22.92 -15.81
CA VAL A 871 20.00 -23.36 -14.40
C VAL A 871 21.07 -22.54 -13.69
N PRO A 872 20.68 -21.58 -12.80
CA PRO A 872 21.67 -20.86 -11.99
C PRO A 872 22.24 -21.78 -10.91
N GLY A 873 23.56 -21.77 -10.74
CA GLY A 873 24.25 -22.61 -9.76
C GLY A 873 25.71 -22.83 -10.15
N LYS A 874 26.39 -23.69 -9.38
CA LYS A 874 27.77 -24.06 -9.64
C LYS A 874 27.80 -25.45 -10.29
N PHE A 875 28.35 -25.52 -11.48
CA PHE A 875 28.57 -26.76 -12.23
C PHE A 875 30.07 -27.00 -12.30
N HIS A 876 30.54 -28.13 -11.71
CA HIS A 876 31.95 -28.55 -11.62
C HIS A 876 32.29 -29.72 -12.54
#